data_09b873dc5cf0f557321e5b02cd2deea7
#
_entry.id   09b873dc5cf0f557321e5b02cd2deea7
#
_cell.length_a   1.000
_cell.length_b   1.000
_cell.length_c   1.000
_cell.angle_alpha   90.00
_cell.angle_beta   90.00
_cell.angle_gamma   90.00
#
_symmetry.space_group_name_H-M   'P 1'
#
loop_
_entity.id
_entity.type
_entity.pdbx_description
1 polymer ?
#
loop_
_entity_poly.entity_id
_entity_poly.type
_entity_poly.pdbx_seq_one_letter_code
_entity_poly.pdbx_strand_id
1 'polypeptide(L)'
;MIKSMTHLFHIPMQTPIANSRLTFGLYEVDLQAGELWKAGFRIKLQGQPFKVLTALLERPGQVVTREELQLRLWGKDTVVDFDHSLGTAINKIREALGDSAENPRFIETLARRGYRFIAPVGYVPAEGTPQPVSEPDKEAASTESAAPALAAIGVQADSRSSVVPVIQTSTARPLWWAIASVALVSVAVAGYLAGTSRATTAPPHITQITHDGHLAPSVNTIENHMASATDGVRLFAPTLENGHAGLAAVSLSGGSVTPMSIPPEVASPALGNISPDGSQLLLRDHLSPESEQPLWIVPTLGGSALRVGNILAHDATWMPDGKEILYAIGNDLYLTHLTGNKPELYASLPGRAFWLRWEPNGKLLRFSMIDPISHTLSLWQLAASDRRPEPVLAGFSNPSSECCGVWANGGRTFVFQSSHGGNTDLWKLSGESTKNPVRLTDGPLEFQSPVAAPNGSRVFFLGVDARSELERVTPNGELVPEKGFLSSAVRVDYTRDGKWVAWTDSAGQLWRANASGEEKLLLTPDTFDVFLAHWSPDGSRLALMAREPGKAWQIYLVGANGNDLAPLLQESRNAADPSWSPDGQSLVFGRINDAMGKENASRTLHIFHLKTNQMEQVPASDGLFSPRWSPDGHYIAALTLDQRQVKLYDVADHTWKALSVPSGADPVWASDSRSLYVHGSLVPAQPIYRVSIPDGHVQEIVRLADSRENDAVDYVFGGLTQDNTPLIRARIFAGNFYSLDLK
;
A
#
# COMPACT_ATOMS: atom_id res chain seq x y z
N MET A 1 63.81 21.69 -13.80
CA MET A 1 63.73 20.54 -14.70
C MET A 1 62.48 19.76 -14.40
N ILE A 2 61.47 19.99 -15.21
CA ILE A 2 60.09 19.46 -15.08
C ILE A 2 60.09 18.10 -15.77
N LYS A 3 59.63 17.04 -15.14
CA LYS A 3 59.18 15.82 -15.81
C LYS A 3 57.75 15.49 -15.41
N SER A 4 56.89 15.68 -16.39
CA SER A 4 55.52 15.22 -16.52
C SER A 4 55.43 13.70 -16.28
N MET A 5 54.44 13.30 -15.49
CA MET A 5 53.98 11.91 -15.40
C MET A 5 52.47 11.90 -15.64
N THR A 6 52.11 11.58 -16.88
CA THR A 6 50.77 11.33 -17.35
C THR A 6 50.42 9.88 -16.95
N HIS A 7 49.52 9.69 -15.98
CA HIS A 7 48.89 8.39 -15.77
C HIS A 7 47.62 8.30 -16.62
N LEU A 8 47.69 7.51 -17.67
CA LEU A 8 46.51 7.01 -18.38
C LEU A 8 45.74 6.07 -17.48
N PHE A 9 44.52 6.48 -17.12
CA PHE A 9 43.51 5.57 -16.62
C PHE A 9 42.96 4.75 -17.80
N HIS A 10 43.27 3.48 -17.81
CA HIS A 10 42.63 2.49 -18.68
C HIS A 10 41.25 2.22 -18.16
N ILE A 11 40.20 2.70 -18.84
CA ILE A 11 38.83 2.28 -18.64
C ILE A 11 38.69 0.93 -19.37
N PRO A 12 38.27 -0.16 -18.72
CA PRO A 12 38.04 -1.41 -19.44
C PRO A 12 36.85 -1.23 -20.38
N MET A 13 37.06 -1.56 -21.64
CA MET A 13 36.05 -1.68 -22.69
C MET A 13 34.99 -2.67 -22.19
N GLN A 14 33.75 -2.20 -22.07
CA GLN A 14 32.61 -3.05 -21.82
C GLN A 14 32.41 -4.03 -22.96
N THR A 15 32.31 -5.30 -22.62
CA THR A 15 31.94 -6.42 -23.49
C THR A 15 30.61 -6.18 -24.19
N PRO A 16 30.35 -6.66 -25.40
CA PRO A 16 29.12 -6.39 -26.15
C PRO A 16 27.91 -7.00 -25.45
N ILE A 17 26.87 -6.20 -25.30
CA ILE A 17 25.55 -6.52 -24.68
C ILE A 17 24.72 -7.45 -25.60
N ALA A 18 25.28 -8.54 -26.07
CA ALA A 18 24.63 -9.35 -27.12
C ALA A 18 23.63 -10.40 -26.57
N ASN A 19 23.56 -10.67 -25.25
CA ASN A 19 22.79 -11.79 -24.70
C ASN A 19 22.02 -11.46 -23.40
N SER A 20 21.46 -10.26 -23.21
CA SER A 20 20.83 -9.91 -21.96
C SER A 20 19.38 -9.45 -22.13
N ARG A 21 18.52 -9.92 -21.24
CA ARG A 21 17.23 -9.30 -21.00
C ARG A 21 17.45 -8.06 -20.13
N LEU A 22 16.82 -6.96 -20.52
CA LEU A 22 16.85 -5.70 -19.79
C LEU A 22 15.52 -5.50 -19.05
N THR A 23 15.59 -4.97 -17.84
CA THR A 23 14.39 -4.64 -17.04
C THR A 23 14.39 -3.16 -16.67
N PHE A 24 13.23 -2.52 -16.71
CA PHE A 24 13.03 -1.16 -16.21
C PHE A 24 11.57 -0.96 -15.77
N GLY A 25 11.37 -0.59 -14.53
CA GLY A 25 10.03 -0.57 -13.94
C GLY A 25 9.36 -1.94 -14.06
N LEU A 26 8.15 -1.97 -14.62
CA LEU A 26 7.40 -3.22 -14.87
C LEU A 26 7.70 -3.86 -16.25
N TYR A 27 8.66 -3.34 -16.99
CA TYR A 27 8.95 -3.77 -18.35
C TYR A 27 10.21 -4.64 -18.42
N GLU A 28 10.13 -5.65 -19.30
CA GLU A 28 11.25 -6.49 -19.71
C GLU A 28 11.44 -6.38 -21.22
N VAL A 29 12.67 -6.23 -21.67
CA VAL A 29 13.02 -6.19 -23.08
C VAL A 29 13.96 -7.33 -23.39
N ASP A 30 13.53 -8.24 -24.23
CA ASP A 30 14.39 -9.26 -24.82
C ASP A 30 14.98 -8.72 -26.12
N LEU A 31 16.26 -8.35 -26.07
CA LEU A 31 16.96 -7.75 -27.22
C LEU A 31 17.17 -8.75 -28.36
N GLN A 32 17.26 -10.06 -28.09
CA GLN A 32 17.41 -11.10 -29.11
C GLN A 32 16.08 -11.43 -29.77
N ALA A 33 15.05 -11.65 -28.99
CA ALA A 33 13.72 -11.96 -29.52
C ALA A 33 13.05 -10.71 -30.15
N GLY A 34 13.53 -9.51 -29.85
CA GLY A 34 12.92 -8.27 -30.29
C GLY A 34 11.55 -8.03 -29.64
N GLU A 35 11.43 -8.39 -28.37
CA GLU A 35 10.16 -8.41 -27.66
C GLU A 35 10.18 -7.48 -26.44
N LEU A 36 9.06 -6.82 -26.21
CA LEU A 36 8.78 -6.00 -25.03
C LEU A 36 7.65 -6.66 -24.22
N TRP A 37 7.85 -6.78 -22.93
CA TRP A 37 6.88 -7.35 -21.98
C TRP A 37 6.58 -6.37 -20.85
N LYS A 38 5.38 -6.40 -20.32
CA LYS A 38 4.97 -5.63 -19.13
C LYS A 38 4.29 -6.58 -18.15
N ALA A 39 4.87 -6.76 -16.97
CA ALA A 39 4.34 -7.67 -15.94
C ALA A 39 3.96 -9.06 -16.50
N GLY A 40 4.80 -9.65 -17.36
CA GLY A 40 4.58 -10.95 -17.98
C GLY A 40 3.69 -10.95 -19.23
N PHE A 41 3.08 -9.82 -19.61
CA PHE A 41 2.28 -9.71 -20.83
C PHE A 41 3.07 -9.09 -21.98
N ARG A 42 3.03 -9.72 -23.14
CA ARG A 42 3.72 -9.22 -24.32
C ARG A 42 3.06 -7.98 -24.89
N ILE A 43 3.86 -6.90 -25.08
CA ILE A 43 3.44 -5.66 -25.71
C ILE A 43 3.89 -5.67 -27.18
N LYS A 44 2.98 -5.31 -28.07
CA LYS A 44 3.29 -5.24 -29.51
C LYS A 44 4.08 -3.97 -29.83
N LEU A 45 5.41 -4.07 -29.85
CA LEU A 45 6.32 -3.01 -30.29
C LEU A 45 7.32 -3.61 -31.25
N GLN A 46 7.17 -3.39 -32.55
CA GLN A 46 7.99 -4.01 -33.60
C GLN A 46 8.56 -2.99 -34.58
N GLY A 47 9.62 -3.36 -35.31
CA GLY A 47 10.20 -2.55 -36.38
C GLY A 47 11.03 -1.37 -35.86
N GLN A 48 10.85 -0.19 -36.47
CA GLN A 48 11.62 1.00 -36.11
C GLN A 48 11.46 1.47 -34.66
N PRO A 49 10.27 1.52 -34.06
CA PRO A 49 10.10 1.87 -32.65
C PRO A 49 10.91 0.97 -31.71
N PHE A 50 10.93 -0.33 -31.93
CA PHE A 50 11.74 -1.25 -31.11
C PHE A 50 13.24 -0.97 -31.24
N LYS A 51 13.74 -0.71 -32.48
CA LYS A 51 15.15 -0.36 -32.70
C LYS A 51 15.55 0.96 -32.04
N VAL A 52 14.66 1.97 -32.04
CA VAL A 52 14.87 3.23 -31.31
C VAL A 52 14.95 2.95 -29.80
N LEU A 53 14.02 2.18 -29.24
CA LEU A 53 14.04 1.82 -27.83
C LEU A 53 15.34 1.10 -27.45
N THR A 54 15.79 0.13 -28.25
CA THR A 54 17.06 -0.56 -28.05
C THR A 54 18.24 0.41 -28.02
N ALA A 55 18.29 1.36 -28.96
CA ALA A 55 19.38 2.34 -29.04
C ALA A 55 19.42 3.26 -27.80
N LEU A 56 18.26 3.58 -27.22
CA LEU A 56 18.15 4.37 -25.99
C LEU A 56 18.55 3.55 -24.76
N LEU A 57 18.17 2.26 -24.71
CA LEU A 57 18.48 1.35 -23.60
C LEU A 57 19.95 0.90 -23.56
N GLU A 58 20.70 1.02 -24.64
CA GLU A 58 22.13 0.75 -24.64
C GLU A 58 22.95 1.76 -23.82
N ARG A 59 22.42 2.98 -23.64
CA ARG A 59 23.07 4.07 -22.88
C ARG A 59 22.06 4.79 -21.98
N PRO A 60 21.54 4.14 -20.96
CA PRO A 60 20.60 4.77 -20.05
C PRO A 60 21.20 6.02 -19.40
N GLY A 61 20.43 7.06 -19.24
CA GLY A 61 20.87 8.35 -18.70
C GLY A 61 21.65 9.25 -19.66
N GLN A 62 22.09 8.74 -20.84
CA GLN A 62 22.84 9.54 -21.83
C GLN A 62 21.95 9.99 -22.97
N VAL A 63 22.30 11.15 -23.55
CA VAL A 63 21.59 11.68 -24.73
C VAL A 63 22.03 10.94 -25.97
N VAL A 64 21.09 10.30 -26.67
CA VAL A 64 21.28 9.78 -28.02
C VAL A 64 20.80 10.83 -29.00
N THR A 65 21.72 11.33 -29.84
CA THR A 65 21.41 12.44 -30.75
C THR A 65 20.52 12.03 -31.91
N ARG A 66 19.85 12.99 -32.55
CA ARG A 66 19.02 12.71 -33.73
C ARG A 66 19.82 12.13 -34.87
N GLU A 67 21.05 12.63 -35.07
CA GLU A 67 21.99 12.19 -36.08
C GLU A 67 22.46 10.75 -35.81
N GLU A 68 22.72 10.39 -34.56
CA GLU A 68 23.07 9.00 -34.19
C GLU A 68 21.91 8.05 -34.46
N LEU A 69 20.67 8.42 -34.12
CA LEU A 69 19.48 7.62 -34.41
C LEU A 69 19.24 7.48 -35.92
N GLN A 70 19.45 8.58 -36.67
CA GLN A 70 19.35 8.57 -38.12
C GLN A 70 20.34 7.58 -38.75
N LEU A 71 21.60 7.67 -38.39
CA LEU A 71 22.67 6.82 -38.93
C LEU A 71 22.43 5.33 -38.64
N ARG A 72 21.91 5.03 -37.43
CA ARG A 72 21.63 3.67 -36.97
C ARG A 72 20.42 3.01 -37.64
N LEU A 73 19.39 3.79 -37.92
CA LEU A 73 18.09 3.26 -38.34
C LEU A 73 17.86 3.28 -39.84
N TRP A 74 18.46 4.24 -40.57
CA TRP A 74 18.21 4.45 -42.00
C TRP A 74 19.46 4.43 -42.89
N GLY A 75 20.67 4.47 -42.33
CA GLY A 75 21.91 4.54 -43.11
C GLY A 75 22.08 5.89 -43.83
N LYS A 76 23.18 6.02 -44.61
CA LYS A 76 23.56 7.30 -45.25
C LYS A 76 22.80 7.63 -46.54
N ASP A 77 22.10 6.66 -47.15
CA ASP A 77 21.61 6.76 -48.53
C ASP A 77 20.07 6.77 -48.67
N THR A 78 19.32 6.95 -47.59
CA THR A 78 17.85 6.88 -47.63
C THR A 78 17.23 8.26 -47.57
N VAL A 79 16.48 8.65 -48.61
CA VAL A 79 15.70 9.90 -48.68
C VAL A 79 14.33 9.67 -48.06
N VAL A 80 14.21 9.90 -46.75
CA VAL A 80 12.92 9.90 -46.00
C VAL A 80 12.87 11.14 -45.13
N ASP A 81 11.67 11.63 -44.87
CA ASP A 81 11.43 12.65 -43.85
C ASP A 81 11.74 12.02 -42.46
N PHE A 82 13.00 12.16 -42.06
CA PHE A 82 13.56 11.55 -40.88
C PHE A 82 12.91 12.06 -39.61
N ASP A 83 12.70 13.37 -39.48
CA ASP A 83 12.18 13.98 -38.28
C ASP A 83 10.74 13.53 -37.99
N HIS A 84 9.92 13.42 -39.01
CA HIS A 84 8.57 12.90 -38.90
C HIS A 84 8.56 11.41 -38.52
N SER A 85 9.41 10.59 -39.15
CA SER A 85 9.51 9.14 -38.90
C SER A 85 10.03 8.84 -37.50
N LEU A 86 11.03 9.56 -37.00
CA LEU A 86 11.60 9.43 -35.68
C LEU A 86 10.56 9.89 -34.61
N GLY A 87 9.89 11.01 -34.82
CA GLY A 87 8.82 11.48 -33.95
C GLY A 87 7.69 10.44 -33.80
N THR A 88 7.29 9.84 -34.93
CA THR A 88 6.28 8.76 -34.93
C THR A 88 6.76 7.52 -34.18
N ALA A 89 8.03 7.14 -34.33
CA ALA A 89 8.61 6.00 -33.59
C ALA A 89 8.65 6.26 -32.09
N ILE A 90 9.07 7.45 -31.65
CA ILE A 90 9.08 7.84 -30.23
C ILE A 90 7.67 7.84 -29.65
N ASN A 91 6.67 8.39 -30.37
CA ASN A 91 5.29 8.38 -29.89
C ASN A 91 4.74 6.96 -29.70
N LYS A 92 5.04 6.04 -30.63
CA LYS A 92 4.66 4.61 -30.48
C LYS A 92 5.36 3.93 -29.30
N ILE A 93 6.62 4.29 -29.00
CA ILE A 93 7.29 3.78 -27.81
C ILE A 93 6.62 4.33 -26.56
N ARG A 94 6.33 5.62 -26.50
CA ARG A 94 5.63 6.23 -25.38
C ARG A 94 4.25 5.62 -25.17
N GLU A 95 3.48 5.41 -26.22
CA GLU A 95 2.20 4.70 -26.17
C GLU A 95 2.35 3.30 -25.57
N ALA A 96 3.36 2.53 -26.01
CA ALA A 96 3.64 1.18 -25.51
C ALA A 96 4.10 1.16 -24.05
N LEU A 97 4.83 2.19 -23.62
CA LEU A 97 5.34 2.33 -22.26
C LEU A 97 4.38 3.10 -21.33
N GLY A 98 3.27 3.64 -21.83
CA GLY A 98 2.42 4.55 -21.06
C GLY A 98 3.14 5.81 -20.62
N ASP A 99 4.02 6.35 -21.49
CA ASP A 99 4.85 7.54 -21.25
C ASP A 99 4.29 8.78 -21.96
N SER A 100 4.63 9.98 -21.50
CA SER A 100 4.18 11.26 -22.04
C SER A 100 5.36 12.16 -22.41
N ALA A 101 5.18 13.00 -23.44
CA ALA A 101 6.20 13.97 -23.84
C ALA A 101 6.30 15.16 -22.86
N GLU A 102 5.18 15.53 -22.24
CA GLU A 102 5.08 16.64 -21.29
C GLU A 102 5.60 16.27 -19.91
N ASN A 103 5.47 14.98 -19.52
CA ASN A 103 5.96 14.46 -18.25
C ASN A 103 6.61 13.09 -18.47
N PRO A 104 7.84 13.05 -19.00
CA PRO A 104 8.49 11.83 -19.41
C PRO A 104 8.95 11.02 -18.18
N ARG A 105 8.59 9.73 -18.17
CA ARG A 105 9.01 8.75 -17.15
C ARG A 105 10.11 7.83 -17.67
N PHE A 106 10.12 7.58 -18.96
CA PHE A 106 11.08 6.70 -19.63
C PHE A 106 11.87 7.43 -20.69
N ILE A 107 11.26 8.27 -21.53
CA ILE A 107 11.91 8.91 -22.66
C ILE A 107 11.75 10.43 -22.60
N GLU A 108 12.82 11.10 -22.23
CA GLU A 108 12.92 12.56 -22.26
C GLU A 108 13.26 13.06 -23.65
N THR A 109 12.60 14.12 -24.09
CA THR A 109 12.93 14.84 -25.33
C THR A 109 13.78 16.07 -25.02
N LEU A 110 15.02 16.09 -25.52
CA LEU A 110 15.86 17.27 -25.48
C LEU A 110 15.72 18.03 -26.80
N ALA A 111 15.07 19.18 -26.74
CA ALA A 111 14.75 20.00 -27.91
C ALA A 111 16.01 20.24 -28.78
N ARG A 112 15.92 19.94 -30.09
CA ARG A 112 16.98 20.06 -31.09
C ARG A 112 18.24 19.21 -30.87
N ARG A 113 18.29 18.39 -29.79
CA ARG A 113 19.46 17.56 -29.45
C ARG A 113 19.23 16.07 -29.67
N GLY A 114 18.13 15.54 -29.17
CA GLY A 114 17.87 14.11 -29.24
C GLY A 114 16.93 13.62 -28.14
N TYR A 115 17.12 12.37 -27.74
CA TYR A 115 16.32 11.69 -26.75
C TYR A 115 17.20 11.02 -25.70
N ARG A 116 16.70 10.84 -24.49
CA ARG A 116 17.38 10.19 -23.38
C ARG A 116 16.43 9.22 -22.68
N PHE A 117 16.92 8.00 -22.38
CA PHE A 117 16.21 7.09 -21.52
C PHE A 117 16.55 7.42 -20.06
N ILE A 118 15.55 7.80 -19.26
CA ILE A 118 15.76 8.36 -17.92
C ILE A 118 15.49 7.39 -16.78
N ALA A 119 14.77 6.28 -17.02
CA ALA A 119 14.50 5.28 -15.97
C ALA A 119 15.74 4.39 -15.72
N PRO A 120 15.92 3.90 -14.48
CA PRO A 120 16.98 2.92 -14.17
C PRO A 120 16.76 1.62 -14.94
N VAL A 121 17.85 1.07 -15.51
CA VAL A 121 17.82 -0.17 -16.28
C VAL A 121 18.61 -1.24 -15.55
N GLY A 122 17.95 -2.37 -15.25
CA GLY A 122 18.57 -3.57 -14.71
C GLY A 122 18.95 -4.57 -15.82
N TYR A 123 19.91 -5.44 -15.52
CA TYR A 123 20.34 -6.52 -16.41
C TYR A 123 20.01 -7.86 -15.77
N VAL A 124 19.30 -8.73 -16.49
CA VAL A 124 19.10 -10.12 -16.08
C VAL A 124 20.15 -10.96 -16.82
N PRO A 125 21.08 -11.64 -16.13
CA PRO A 125 22.01 -12.55 -16.78
C PRO A 125 21.23 -13.67 -17.47
N ALA A 126 21.59 -14.04 -18.70
CA ALA A 126 21.03 -15.18 -19.39
C ALA A 126 21.39 -16.45 -18.62
N GLU A 127 20.40 -17.14 -18.04
CA GLU A 127 20.55 -18.49 -17.55
C GLU A 127 20.94 -19.43 -18.71
N GLY A 128 21.83 -20.38 -18.41
CA GLY A 128 22.42 -21.27 -19.37
C GLY A 128 21.38 -22.03 -20.20
N THR A 129 21.69 -22.18 -21.46
CA THR A 129 20.94 -22.91 -22.49
C THR A 129 20.40 -24.24 -22.00
N PRO A 130 19.09 -24.51 -22.08
CA PRO A 130 18.57 -25.86 -21.91
C PRO A 130 19.06 -26.71 -23.08
N GLN A 131 19.75 -27.81 -22.80
CA GLN A 131 20.02 -28.85 -23.78
C GLN A 131 18.67 -29.40 -24.30
N PRO A 132 18.57 -29.73 -25.58
CA PRO A 132 17.36 -30.30 -26.14
C PRO A 132 17.14 -31.70 -25.56
N VAL A 133 16.06 -31.85 -24.81
CA VAL A 133 15.54 -33.15 -24.41
C VAL A 133 14.90 -33.77 -25.65
N SER A 134 15.48 -34.88 -26.10
CA SER A 134 14.96 -35.75 -27.14
C SER A 134 13.55 -36.21 -26.84
N GLU A 135 12.68 -36.08 -27.85
CA GLU A 135 11.35 -36.70 -27.88
C GLU A 135 11.45 -38.22 -27.67
N PRO A 136 10.55 -38.80 -26.87
CA PRO A 136 10.29 -40.24 -26.96
C PRO A 136 9.16 -40.51 -27.94
N ASP A 137 9.44 -41.57 -28.76
CA ASP A 137 8.62 -42.11 -29.80
C ASP A 137 7.15 -42.36 -29.40
N LYS A 138 6.31 -42.17 -30.40
CA LYS A 138 4.92 -42.65 -30.43
C LYS A 138 4.92 -44.16 -30.51
N GLU A 139 4.33 -44.81 -29.52
CA GLU A 139 3.78 -46.17 -29.71
C GLU A 139 2.32 -46.20 -29.22
N ALA A 140 1.49 -46.75 -30.11
CA ALA A 140 0.07 -46.79 -30.02
C ALA A 140 -0.42 -47.91 -29.05
N ALA A 141 -1.43 -47.59 -28.25
CA ALA A 141 -2.35 -48.64 -27.80
C ALA A 141 -3.74 -48.04 -27.54
N SER A 142 -4.64 -48.47 -28.38
CA SER A 142 -6.07 -48.38 -28.30
C SER A 142 -6.64 -49.06 -27.05
N THR A 143 -7.65 -48.47 -26.40
CA THR A 143 -8.87 -49.15 -25.89
C THR A 143 -9.88 -48.10 -25.44
N GLU A 144 -10.93 -48.00 -26.16
CA GLU A 144 -12.38 -48.18 -25.88
C GLU A 144 -12.84 -47.95 -24.44
N SER A 145 -13.76 -46.98 -24.22
CA SER A 145 -15.08 -47.24 -23.64
C SER A 145 -15.92 -45.95 -23.53
N ALA A 146 -16.97 -45.91 -24.37
CA ALA A 146 -18.36 -45.71 -24.10
C ALA A 146 -18.86 -44.38 -23.53
N ALA A 147 -19.49 -43.61 -24.40
CA ALA A 147 -20.53 -42.64 -24.09
C ALA A 147 -21.92 -43.30 -24.20
N PRO A 148 -22.94 -42.92 -23.44
CA PRO A 148 -24.30 -43.27 -23.74
C PRO A 148 -24.99 -42.19 -24.57
N ALA A 149 -25.52 -42.66 -25.72
CA ALA A 149 -26.42 -41.93 -26.58
C ALA A 149 -27.82 -41.79 -25.97
N LEU A 150 -28.45 -40.66 -26.15
CA LEU A 150 -29.90 -40.49 -26.02
C LEU A 150 -30.51 -40.18 -27.35
N ALA A 151 -31.57 -40.95 -27.62
CA ALA A 151 -32.26 -41.22 -28.86
C ALA A 151 -32.86 -40.01 -29.56
N ALA A 152 -32.75 -40.03 -30.88
CA ALA A 152 -33.57 -39.28 -31.82
C ALA A 152 -34.85 -40.07 -32.11
N ILE A 153 -35.99 -39.45 -32.00
CA ILE A 153 -37.26 -39.95 -32.53
C ILE A 153 -37.50 -39.27 -33.89
N GLY A 154 -37.43 -40.07 -34.93
CA GLY A 154 -37.83 -39.66 -36.27
C GLY A 154 -39.33 -39.74 -36.46
N VAL A 155 -39.89 -38.82 -37.22
CA VAL A 155 -41.21 -38.99 -37.88
C VAL A 155 -41.04 -38.68 -39.36
N GLN A 156 -41.50 -39.64 -40.13
CA GLN A 156 -41.45 -39.72 -41.59
C GLN A 156 -42.28 -38.63 -42.28
N ALA A 157 -41.80 -38.29 -43.46
CA ALA A 157 -42.51 -37.51 -44.48
C ALA A 157 -43.68 -38.31 -45.06
N ASP A 158 -44.74 -37.64 -45.35
CA ASP A 158 -45.69 -38.11 -46.36
C ASP A 158 -46.03 -36.97 -47.37
N SER A 159 -45.76 -37.28 -48.58
CA SER A 159 -45.95 -36.47 -49.77
C SER A 159 -47.40 -36.52 -50.25
N ARG A 160 -48.04 -35.37 -50.44
CA ARG A 160 -49.17 -35.28 -51.44
C ARG A 160 -49.17 -33.92 -52.13
N SER A 161 -48.98 -33.96 -53.39
CA SER A 161 -49.27 -32.94 -54.39
C SER A 161 -50.68 -32.45 -54.32
N SER A 162 -50.90 -31.16 -54.51
CA SER A 162 -52.03 -30.61 -55.30
C SER A 162 -51.84 -29.15 -55.69
N VAL A 163 -51.68 -28.99 -56.94
CA VAL A 163 -52.27 -28.03 -57.93
C VAL A 163 -52.49 -26.57 -57.49
N VAL A 164 -51.86 -25.71 -58.31
CA VAL A 164 -51.92 -24.25 -58.39
C VAL A 164 -53.26 -23.74 -58.82
N PRO A 165 -53.72 -22.55 -58.45
CA PRO A 165 -53.97 -21.53 -59.45
C PRO A 165 -53.17 -20.23 -59.26
N VAL A 166 -52.60 -19.77 -60.33
CA VAL A 166 -52.00 -18.46 -60.56
C VAL A 166 -53.04 -17.38 -60.44
N ILE A 167 -52.87 -16.46 -59.51
CA ILE A 167 -53.52 -15.16 -59.53
C ILE A 167 -52.42 -14.10 -59.65
N GLN A 168 -52.39 -13.44 -60.82
CA GLN A 168 -51.62 -12.23 -61.05
C GLN A 168 -52.26 -11.11 -60.25
N THR A 169 -51.50 -10.54 -59.31
CA THR A 169 -51.81 -9.24 -58.69
C THR A 169 -50.67 -8.28 -58.88
N SER A 170 -50.96 -7.15 -59.40
CA SER A 170 -50.15 -6.01 -59.76
C SER A 170 -49.34 -5.49 -58.55
N THR A 171 -48.06 -5.25 -58.78
CA THR A 171 -47.11 -4.66 -57.82
C THR A 171 -47.35 -3.15 -57.67
N ALA A 172 -48.09 -2.76 -56.64
CA ALA A 172 -47.88 -1.46 -56.00
C ALA A 172 -47.01 -1.67 -54.78
N ARG A 173 -45.74 -1.32 -54.88
CA ARG A 173 -44.84 -1.29 -53.75
C ARG A 173 -45.27 -0.17 -52.79
N PRO A 174 -45.64 -0.45 -51.54
CA PRO A 174 -46.03 0.61 -50.63
C PRO A 174 -44.79 1.41 -50.21
N LEU A 175 -44.89 2.71 -50.41
CA LEU A 175 -43.90 3.74 -49.97
C LEU A 175 -43.55 3.65 -48.48
N TRP A 176 -44.33 2.93 -47.74
CA TRP A 176 -44.16 2.70 -46.27
C TRP A 176 -42.87 1.96 -45.88
N TRP A 177 -42.35 1.06 -46.73
CA TRP A 177 -41.09 0.36 -46.42
C TRP A 177 -39.87 1.26 -46.58
N ALA A 178 -39.89 2.24 -47.43
CA ALA A 178 -38.84 3.24 -47.58
C ALA A 178 -38.81 4.18 -46.36
N ILE A 179 -39.98 4.59 -45.87
CA ILE A 179 -40.09 5.43 -44.66
C ILE A 179 -39.65 4.66 -43.39
N ALA A 180 -40.04 3.38 -43.27
CA ALA A 180 -39.63 2.53 -42.18
C ALA A 180 -38.12 2.28 -42.15
N SER A 181 -37.48 2.09 -43.31
CA SER A 181 -36.03 1.90 -43.42
C SER A 181 -35.27 3.19 -43.07
N VAL A 182 -35.74 4.36 -43.52
CA VAL A 182 -35.13 5.65 -43.16
C VAL A 182 -35.29 5.93 -41.66
N ALA A 183 -36.44 5.62 -41.07
CA ALA A 183 -36.64 5.75 -39.61
C ALA A 183 -35.72 4.82 -38.81
N LEU A 184 -35.53 3.57 -39.24
CA LEU A 184 -34.66 2.60 -38.58
C LEU A 184 -33.19 2.99 -38.69
N VAL A 185 -32.76 3.49 -39.86
CA VAL A 185 -31.40 4.02 -40.04
C VAL A 185 -31.19 5.30 -39.22
N SER A 186 -32.20 6.18 -39.15
CA SER A 186 -32.12 7.39 -38.32
C SER A 186 -32.00 7.07 -36.81
N VAL A 187 -32.75 6.07 -36.33
CA VAL A 187 -32.64 5.59 -34.94
C VAL A 187 -31.31 4.91 -34.70
N ALA A 188 -30.81 4.12 -35.64
CA ALA A 188 -29.50 3.50 -35.55
C ALA A 188 -28.35 4.52 -35.57
N VAL A 189 -28.44 5.55 -36.43
CA VAL A 189 -27.48 6.66 -36.47
C VAL A 189 -27.58 7.53 -35.22
N ALA A 190 -28.80 7.84 -34.76
CA ALA A 190 -28.96 8.54 -33.48
C ALA A 190 -28.46 7.73 -32.29
N GLY A 191 -28.71 6.43 -32.28
CA GLY A 191 -28.13 5.51 -31.25
C GLY A 191 -26.62 5.39 -31.34
N TYR A 192 -26.06 5.35 -32.55
CA TYR A 192 -24.62 5.36 -32.79
C TYR A 192 -24.00 6.71 -32.36
N LEU A 193 -24.58 7.82 -32.74
CA LEU A 193 -24.13 9.16 -32.35
C LEU A 193 -24.32 9.41 -30.85
N ALA A 194 -25.39 8.92 -30.22
CA ALA A 194 -25.56 8.95 -28.77
C ALA A 194 -24.61 8.00 -28.05
N GLY A 195 -24.25 6.88 -28.65
CA GLY A 195 -23.24 5.94 -28.15
C GLY A 195 -21.81 6.48 -28.28
N THR A 196 -21.52 7.24 -29.35
CA THR A 196 -20.20 7.86 -29.56
C THR A 196 -20.07 9.21 -28.85
N SER A 197 -21.15 9.83 -28.42
CA SER A 197 -21.16 11.03 -27.57
C SER A 197 -21.04 10.71 -26.07
N ARG A 198 -20.67 9.50 -25.67
CA ARG A 198 -19.95 9.32 -24.41
C ARG A 198 -18.63 10.06 -24.59
N ALA A 199 -18.66 11.34 -24.24
CA ALA A 199 -17.46 12.14 -24.11
C ALA A 199 -16.50 11.33 -23.26
N THR A 200 -15.45 10.79 -23.86
CA THR A 200 -14.25 10.42 -23.16
C THR A 200 -13.76 11.72 -22.55
N THR A 201 -14.22 12.00 -21.32
CA THR A 201 -13.66 13.11 -20.55
C THR A 201 -12.18 12.81 -20.47
N ALA A 202 -11.37 13.67 -21.10
CA ALA A 202 -9.92 13.58 -20.96
C ALA A 202 -9.61 13.42 -19.48
N PRO A 203 -8.68 12.54 -19.11
CA PRO A 203 -8.31 12.37 -17.71
C PRO A 203 -8.00 13.75 -17.12
N PRO A 204 -8.35 13.99 -15.84
CA PRO A 204 -8.09 15.26 -15.21
C PRO A 204 -6.58 15.55 -15.24
N HIS A 205 -6.22 16.80 -15.57
CA HIS A 205 -4.83 17.22 -15.59
C HIS A 205 -4.33 17.33 -14.15
N ILE A 206 -3.35 16.52 -13.79
CA ILE A 206 -2.69 16.54 -12.46
C ILE A 206 -1.48 17.47 -12.55
N THR A 207 -1.40 18.43 -11.64
CA THR A 207 -0.28 19.38 -11.54
C THR A 207 0.42 19.19 -10.21
N GLN A 208 1.73 19.02 -10.22
CA GLN A 208 2.56 18.98 -9.01
C GLN A 208 2.74 20.39 -8.44
N ILE A 209 2.56 20.55 -7.13
CA ILE A 209 2.61 21.82 -6.40
C ILE A 209 3.91 21.97 -5.63
N THR A 210 4.42 20.91 -4.98
CA THR A 210 5.71 20.90 -4.27
C THR A 210 6.67 19.90 -4.91
N HIS A 211 7.99 20.05 -4.65
CA HIS A 211 9.02 19.25 -5.31
C HIS A 211 10.13 18.77 -4.36
N ASP A 212 10.01 19.09 -3.09
CA ASP A 212 11.03 18.82 -2.07
C ASP A 212 10.89 17.45 -1.37
N GLY A 213 9.74 16.78 -1.53
CA GLY A 213 9.55 15.40 -1.04
C GLY A 213 9.36 15.25 0.47
N HIS A 214 9.31 16.34 1.23
CA HIS A 214 9.34 16.32 2.71
C HIS A 214 7.99 16.05 3.39
N LEU A 215 6.91 15.83 2.64
CA LEU A 215 5.61 15.60 3.23
C LEU A 215 5.43 14.11 3.56
N ALA A 216 4.99 13.83 4.77
CA ALA A 216 4.73 12.47 5.22
C ALA A 216 3.38 11.94 4.69
N PRO A 217 3.24 10.61 4.49
CA PRO A 217 1.95 10.02 4.15
C PRO A 217 0.93 10.27 5.26
N SER A 218 -0.34 10.39 4.86
CA SER A 218 -1.43 10.65 5.80
C SER A 218 -1.82 9.46 6.66
N VAL A 219 -1.31 8.27 6.36
CA VAL A 219 -1.70 7.02 7.01
C VAL A 219 -0.49 6.15 7.26
N ASN A 220 -0.01 6.10 8.50
CA ASN A 220 1.00 5.12 8.92
C ASN A 220 0.36 3.88 9.54
N THR A 221 -0.75 4.05 10.24
CA THR A 221 -1.56 2.97 10.80
C THR A 221 -3.04 3.33 10.71
N ILE A 222 -3.91 2.35 10.86
CA ILE A 222 -5.37 2.54 10.89
C ILE A 222 -5.78 3.58 11.96
N GLU A 223 -5.01 3.71 13.03
CA GLU A 223 -5.30 4.60 14.17
C GLU A 223 -4.65 5.99 14.05
N ASN A 224 -3.67 6.15 13.13
CA ASN A 224 -2.88 7.37 12.93
C ASN A 224 -3.21 8.08 11.61
N HIS A 225 -4.49 8.34 11.38
CA HIS A 225 -4.89 9.13 10.22
C HIS A 225 -4.56 10.60 10.43
N MET A 226 -3.66 11.14 9.63
CA MET A 226 -3.36 12.56 9.58
C MET A 226 -3.99 13.15 8.32
N ALA A 227 -4.82 14.16 8.48
CA ALA A 227 -5.43 14.88 7.38
C ALA A 227 -4.48 15.95 6.84
N SER A 228 -4.74 16.37 5.60
CA SER A 228 -4.32 17.66 5.10
C SER A 228 -5.51 18.64 5.15
N ALA A 229 -5.24 19.93 5.20
CA ALA A 229 -6.25 20.98 5.27
C ALA A 229 -5.83 22.24 4.51
N THR A 230 -6.75 23.18 4.30
CA THR A 230 -6.44 24.49 3.70
C THR A 230 -7.23 25.62 4.36
N ASP A 231 -6.55 26.76 4.57
CA ASP A 231 -7.17 28.02 4.96
C ASP A 231 -7.59 28.90 3.76
N GLY A 232 -7.45 28.35 2.54
CA GLY A 232 -7.74 29.07 1.29
C GLY A 232 -6.56 29.80 0.69
N VAL A 233 -5.44 29.89 1.40
CA VAL A 233 -4.18 30.50 0.94
C VAL A 233 -3.02 29.50 1.02
N ARG A 234 -3.05 28.65 2.04
CA ARG A 234 -2.03 27.62 2.32
C ARG A 234 -2.67 26.24 2.42
N LEU A 235 -1.86 25.23 2.14
CA LEU A 235 -2.11 23.84 2.48
C LEU A 235 -1.32 23.51 3.74
N PHE A 236 -1.94 22.77 4.64
CA PHE A 236 -1.31 22.21 5.83
C PHE A 236 -1.21 20.70 5.67
N ALA A 237 -0.07 20.14 5.96
CA ALA A 237 0.16 18.68 5.86
C ALA A 237 1.08 18.19 6.97
N PRO A 238 0.99 16.89 7.31
CA PRO A 238 1.93 16.26 8.21
C PRO A 238 3.32 16.18 7.60
N THR A 239 4.32 16.31 8.45
CA THR A 239 5.74 16.02 8.15
C THR A 239 6.28 15.00 9.14
N LEU A 240 7.31 14.28 8.72
CA LEU A 240 8.07 13.39 9.59
C LEU A 240 9.55 13.76 9.43
N GLU A 241 10.11 14.40 10.44
CA GLU A 241 11.53 14.80 10.44
C GLU A 241 12.24 14.09 11.60
N ASN A 242 13.26 13.31 11.31
CA ASN A 242 14.02 12.54 12.31
C ASN A 242 13.12 11.71 13.24
N GLY A 243 12.07 11.11 12.69
CA GLY A 243 11.10 10.32 13.46
C GLY A 243 10.11 11.15 14.30
N HIS A 244 10.15 12.48 14.20
CA HIS A 244 9.21 13.37 14.88
C HIS A 244 8.09 13.82 13.95
N ALA A 245 6.85 13.60 14.39
CA ALA A 245 5.69 14.12 13.70
C ALA A 245 5.63 15.65 13.84
N GLY A 246 5.42 16.33 12.74
CA GLY A 246 5.26 17.78 12.66
C GLY A 246 4.16 18.17 11.69
N LEU A 247 3.96 19.46 11.53
CA LEU A 247 3.11 20.04 10.49
C LEU A 247 3.88 21.06 9.69
N ALA A 248 3.58 21.13 8.40
CA ALA A 248 4.09 22.16 7.53
C ALA A 248 2.98 22.88 6.76
N ALA A 249 3.30 24.07 6.29
CA ALA A 249 2.44 24.89 5.45
C ALA A 249 3.10 25.14 4.09
N VAL A 250 2.27 25.11 3.03
CA VAL A 250 2.68 25.37 1.65
C VAL A 250 1.67 26.32 1.02
N SER A 251 2.11 27.29 0.20
CA SER A 251 1.19 28.12 -0.58
C SER A 251 0.38 27.30 -1.58
N LEU A 252 -0.89 27.65 -1.80
CA LEU A 252 -1.71 27.03 -2.86
C LEU A 252 -1.14 27.20 -4.28
N SER A 253 -0.29 28.22 -4.47
CA SER A 253 0.40 28.46 -5.75
C SER A 253 1.69 27.64 -5.90
N GLY A 254 2.05 26.85 -4.89
CA GLY A 254 3.30 26.11 -4.84
C GLY A 254 4.42 26.86 -4.14
N GLY A 255 5.57 26.21 -4.05
CA GLY A 255 6.77 26.73 -3.39
C GLY A 255 7.36 25.73 -2.39
N SER A 256 8.25 26.20 -1.53
CA SER A 256 8.88 25.38 -0.50
C SER A 256 7.91 25.03 0.63
N VAL A 257 8.09 23.85 1.17
CA VAL A 257 7.42 23.39 2.38
C VAL A 257 8.05 24.12 3.58
N THR A 258 7.22 24.78 4.38
CA THR A 258 7.68 25.54 5.54
C THR A 258 7.16 24.89 6.81
N PRO A 259 8.03 24.42 7.72
CA PRO A 259 7.61 23.86 9.00
C PRO A 259 6.74 24.86 9.79
N MET A 260 5.67 24.35 10.38
CA MET A 260 4.76 25.13 11.21
C MET A 260 5.21 25.07 12.67
N SER A 261 5.31 26.21 13.33
CA SER A 261 5.58 26.25 14.76
C SER A 261 4.35 25.78 15.54
N ILE A 262 4.44 24.60 16.13
CA ILE A 262 3.41 24.03 16.99
C ILE A 262 3.74 24.37 18.44
N PRO A 263 2.77 24.83 19.25
CA PRO A 263 3.01 25.10 20.67
C PRO A 263 3.53 23.84 21.41
N PRO A 264 4.47 23.99 22.36
CA PRO A 264 5.13 22.86 23.02
C PRO A 264 4.18 21.99 23.87
N GLU A 265 2.98 22.47 24.13
CA GLU A 265 1.94 21.71 24.80
C GLU A 265 1.38 20.57 23.95
N VAL A 266 1.60 20.60 22.62
CA VAL A 266 1.20 19.57 21.65
C VAL A 266 2.46 18.86 21.17
N ALA A 267 2.80 17.75 21.76
CA ALA A 267 4.08 17.09 21.55
C ALA A 267 4.16 16.28 20.25
N SER A 268 3.03 15.70 19.81
CA SER A 268 2.96 14.88 18.59
C SER A 268 1.67 15.20 17.82
N PRO A 269 1.67 16.31 17.02
CA PRO A 269 0.46 16.82 16.39
C PRO A 269 0.00 15.92 15.24
N ALA A 270 -1.24 15.47 15.32
CA ALA A 270 -1.95 14.81 14.22
C ALA A 270 -3.10 15.71 13.76
N LEU A 271 -3.01 16.23 12.52
CA LEU A 271 -4.04 17.11 11.97
C LEU A 271 -5.33 16.32 11.68
N GLY A 272 -6.44 16.76 12.27
CA GLY A 272 -7.77 16.20 12.04
C GLY A 272 -8.58 17.02 11.04
N ASN A 273 -8.71 18.33 11.31
CA ASN A 273 -9.54 19.21 10.49
C ASN A 273 -9.14 20.68 10.68
N ILE A 274 -9.80 21.58 9.92
CA ILE A 274 -9.69 23.03 10.06
C ILE A 274 -11.07 23.64 10.28
N SER A 275 -11.15 24.75 11.02
CA SER A 275 -12.41 25.47 11.22
C SER A 275 -13.01 25.98 9.90
N PRO A 276 -14.34 26.13 9.80
CA PRO A 276 -15.01 26.57 8.57
C PRO A 276 -14.51 27.93 8.03
N ASP A 277 -14.02 28.80 8.92
CA ASP A 277 -13.43 30.11 8.58
C ASP A 277 -11.94 30.05 8.24
N GLY A 278 -11.31 28.87 8.35
CA GLY A 278 -9.89 28.64 8.05
C GLY A 278 -8.93 29.20 9.11
N SER A 279 -9.40 29.68 10.25
CA SER A 279 -8.56 30.35 11.24
C SER A 279 -7.90 29.43 12.26
N GLN A 280 -8.43 28.21 12.46
CA GLN A 280 -8.01 27.28 13.51
C GLN A 280 -7.88 25.86 13.01
N LEU A 281 -6.79 25.19 13.39
CA LEU A 281 -6.58 23.76 13.19
C LEU A 281 -7.10 22.98 14.40
N LEU A 282 -7.74 21.83 14.13
CA LEU A 282 -8.13 20.85 15.15
C LEU A 282 -7.13 19.71 15.11
N LEU A 283 -6.36 19.56 16.18
CA LEU A 283 -5.28 18.58 16.30
C LEU A 283 -5.62 17.54 17.35
N ARG A 284 -5.12 16.33 17.15
CA ARG A 284 -4.95 15.32 18.19
C ARG A 284 -3.49 15.29 18.59
N ASP A 285 -3.21 15.11 19.88
CA ASP A 285 -1.85 14.98 20.38
C ASP A 285 -1.55 13.50 20.62
N HIS A 286 -0.82 12.88 19.69
CA HIS A 286 -0.57 11.44 19.68
C HIS A 286 0.53 11.05 20.68
N LEU A 287 0.15 10.97 21.96
CA LEU A 287 1.08 10.73 23.09
C LEU A 287 1.30 9.25 23.41
N SER A 288 0.48 8.36 22.87
CA SER A 288 0.52 6.93 23.19
C SER A 288 -0.08 6.11 22.04
N PRO A 289 0.13 4.79 21.99
CA PRO A 289 -0.57 3.89 21.05
C PRO A 289 -2.08 3.80 21.28
N GLU A 290 -2.57 4.38 22.37
CA GLU A 290 -4.02 4.49 22.61
C GLU A 290 -4.66 5.34 21.52
N SER A 291 -5.83 4.93 21.07
CA SER A 291 -6.52 5.58 19.98
C SER A 291 -7.17 6.90 20.37
N GLU A 292 -7.65 7.01 21.61
CA GLU A 292 -8.25 8.22 22.15
C GLU A 292 -7.17 9.15 22.70
N GLN A 293 -7.01 10.31 22.04
CA GLN A 293 -5.95 11.28 22.28
C GLN A 293 -6.55 12.64 22.68
N PRO A 294 -5.78 13.49 23.39
CA PRO A 294 -6.21 14.85 23.71
C PRO A 294 -6.48 15.66 22.45
N LEU A 295 -7.59 16.45 22.46
CA LEU A 295 -7.92 17.38 21.39
C LEU A 295 -7.41 18.78 21.68
N TRP A 296 -6.83 19.42 20.65
CA TRP A 296 -6.31 20.78 20.71
C TRP A 296 -6.79 21.62 19.54
N ILE A 297 -6.99 22.90 19.80
CA ILE A 297 -7.27 23.92 18.79
C ILE A 297 -6.03 24.82 18.71
N VAL A 298 -5.47 24.98 17.51
CA VAL A 298 -4.27 25.79 17.27
C VAL A 298 -4.56 26.79 16.15
N PRO A 299 -4.27 28.10 16.36
CA PRO A 299 -4.47 29.09 15.31
C PRO A 299 -3.57 28.81 14.09
N THR A 300 -4.09 28.99 12.87
CA THR A 300 -3.34 28.77 11.62
C THR A 300 -2.18 29.74 11.42
N LEU A 301 -2.19 30.89 12.09
CA LEU A 301 -1.13 31.90 12.07
C LEU A 301 -0.14 31.75 13.24
N GLY A 302 -0.24 30.71 14.02
CA GLY A 302 0.52 30.52 15.25
C GLY A 302 -0.15 31.19 16.46
N GLY A 303 0.34 30.87 17.66
CA GLY A 303 -0.19 31.36 18.91
C GLY A 303 -0.37 30.23 19.92
N SER A 304 -1.03 30.50 21.06
CA SER A 304 -1.25 29.51 22.10
C SER A 304 -2.25 28.43 21.66
N ALA A 305 -1.98 27.17 22.02
CA ALA A 305 -2.91 26.07 21.85
C ALA A 305 -4.01 26.13 22.91
N LEU A 306 -5.23 25.80 22.50
CA LEU A 306 -6.37 25.63 23.41
C LEU A 306 -6.74 24.14 23.49
N ARG A 307 -6.61 23.56 24.67
CA ARG A 307 -7.09 22.20 24.89
C ARG A 307 -8.61 22.17 24.96
N VAL A 308 -9.24 21.21 24.26
CA VAL A 308 -10.70 21.05 24.27
C VAL A 308 -11.11 20.28 25.54
N GLY A 309 -11.13 20.98 26.67
CA GLY A 309 -11.43 20.39 27.98
C GLY A 309 -10.56 19.18 28.33
N ASN A 310 -11.17 18.15 28.90
CA ASN A 310 -10.51 16.88 29.20
C ASN A 310 -10.90 15.77 28.21
N ILE A 311 -11.34 16.15 27.00
CA ILE A 311 -11.79 15.20 26.00
C ILE A 311 -10.60 14.44 25.45
N LEU A 312 -10.76 13.11 25.37
CA LEU A 312 -9.92 12.20 24.60
C LEU A 312 -10.79 11.66 23.47
N ALA A 313 -10.29 11.71 22.23
CA ALA A 313 -11.02 11.26 21.06
C ALA A 313 -10.07 10.72 19.99
N HIS A 314 -10.55 9.79 19.18
CA HIS A 314 -9.74 9.28 18.06
C HIS A 314 -9.98 10.07 16.77
N ASP A 315 -11.05 10.83 16.64
CA ASP A 315 -11.25 11.80 15.56
C ASP A 315 -12.21 12.93 16.00
N ALA A 316 -12.15 14.06 15.29
CA ALA A 316 -13.02 15.19 15.53
C ALA A 316 -13.13 16.11 14.32
N THR A 317 -14.26 16.81 14.22
CA THR A 317 -14.55 17.81 13.19
C THR A 317 -15.34 18.98 13.75
N TRP A 318 -15.21 20.13 13.12
CA TRP A 318 -16.06 21.28 13.40
C TRP A 318 -17.46 21.05 12.87
N MET A 319 -18.47 21.52 13.60
CA MET A 319 -19.79 21.73 13.02
C MET A 319 -19.73 22.80 11.94
N PRO A 320 -20.57 22.76 10.90
CA PRO A 320 -20.52 23.72 9.79
C PRO A 320 -20.67 25.19 10.19
N ASP A 321 -21.27 25.48 11.32
CA ASP A 321 -21.41 26.84 11.86
C ASP A 321 -20.20 27.32 12.68
N GLY A 322 -19.21 26.45 12.89
CA GLY A 322 -17.95 26.74 13.59
C GLY A 322 -18.06 26.93 15.10
N LYS A 323 -19.24 26.63 15.73
CA LYS A 323 -19.47 26.90 17.16
C LYS A 323 -19.22 25.69 18.05
N GLU A 324 -19.32 24.51 17.49
CA GLU A 324 -19.23 23.24 18.22
C GLU A 324 -18.31 22.26 17.48
N ILE A 325 -17.86 21.26 18.22
CA ILE A 325 -17.03 20.16 17.73
C ILE A 325 -17.81 18.86 17.87
N LEU A 326 -17.91 18.10 16.79
CA LEU A 326 -18.32 16.72 16.77
C LEU A 326 -17.07 15.84 16.90
N TYR A 327 -17.03 14.92 17.85
CA TYR A 327 -15.88 14.06 18.09
C TYR A 327 -16.30 12.62 18.34
N ALA A 328 -15.38 11.69 18.10
CA ALA A 328 -15.60 10.25 18.17
C ALA A 328 -14.83 9.62 19.33
N ILE A 329 -15.52 8.82 20.16
CA ILE A 329 -14.96 7.98 21.21
C ILE A 329 -15.57 6.57 21.07
N GLY A 330 -14.74 5.54 20.99
CA GLY A 330 -15.23 4.19 20.75
C GLY A 330 -16.09 4.14 19.49
N ASN A 331 -17.35 3.72 19.61
CA ASN A 331 -18.30 3.67 18.50
C ASN A 331 -19.30 4.83 18.51
N ASP A 332 -19.14 5.81 19.40
CA ASP A 332 -20.12 6.87 19.59
C ASP A 332 -19.57 8.22 19.12
N LEU A 333 -20.46 9.03 18.56
CA LEU A 333 -20.20 10.43 18.23
C LEU A 333 -20.81 11.33 19.31
N TYR A 334 -20.06 12.32 19.76
CA TYR A 334 -20.47 13.31 20.76
C TYR A 334 -20.32 14.72 20.23
N LEU A 335 -21.21 15.60 20.63
CA LEU A 335 -21.18 17.03 20.36
C LEU A 335 -20.74 17.80 21.60
N THR A 336 -19.88 18.82 21.44
CA THR A 336 -19.43 19.67 22.54
C THR A 336 -19.15 21.09 22.07
N HIS A 337 -19.20 22.06 22.98
CA HIS A 337 -18.67 23.40 22.74
C HIS A 337 -17.14 23.41 22.70
N LEU A 338 -16.53 24.46 22.16
CA LEU A 338 -15.08 24.60 22.01
C LEU A 338 -14.28 24.46 23.32
N THR A 339 -14.91 24.73 24.45
CA THR A 339 -14.30 24.55 25.79
C THR A 339 -14.38 23.11 26.32
N GLY A 340 -14.98 22.18 25.57
CA GLY A 340 -15.15 20.79 26.00
C GLY A 340 -16.21 20.57 27.09
N ASN A 341 -17.04 21.56 27.38
CA ASN A 341 -18.08 21.49 28.40
C ASN A 341 -19.37 20.86 27.83
N LYS A 342 -20.05 20.06 28.67
CA LYS A 342 -21.35 19.44 28.37
C LYS A 342 -21.35 18.58 27.08
N PRO A 343 -20.62 17.48 27.06
CA PRO A 343 -20.69 16.56 25.94
C PRO A 343 -22.08 15.92 25.85
N GLU A 344 -22.65 15.89 24.65
CA GLU A 344 -23.94 15.27 24.37
C GLU A 344 -23.74 14.15 23.34
N LEU A 345 -24.36 13.00 23.57
CA LEU A 345 -24.36 11.90 22.60
C LEU A 345 -25.07 12.34 21.33
N TYR A 346 -24.38 12.35 20.22
CA TYR A 346 -24.93 12.71 18.92
C TYR A 346 -25.49 11.51 18.16
N ALA A 347 -24.70 10.42 18.05
CA ALA A 347 -25.13 9.19 17.41
C ALA A 347 -24.26 8.01 17.89
N SER A 348 -24.83 6.79 17.86
CA SER A 348 -24.09 5.54 18.06
C SER A 348 -23.93 4.82 16.72
N LEU A 349 -22.73 4.34 16.43
CA LEU A 349 -22.34 3.75 15.17
C LEU A 349 -22.06 2.25 15.32
N PRO A 350 -22.11 1.46 14.24
CA PRO A 350 -21.77 0.04 14.28
C PRO A 350 -20.26 -0.24 14.42
N GLY A 351 -19.39 0.78 14.28
CA GLY A 351 -17.94 0.70 14.39
C GLY A 351 -17.31 2.06 14.64
N ARG A 352 -15.96 2.11 14.68
CA ARG A 352 -15.22 3.36 14.91
C ARG A 352 -15.21 4.25 13.68
N ALA A 353 -15.62 5.51 13.87
CA ALA A 353 -15.64 6.50 12.81
C ALA A 353 -14.38 7.35 12.80
N PHE A 354 -13.81 7.54 11.62
CA PHE A 354 -12.67 8.40 11.36
C PHE A 354 -12.96 9.30 10.17
N TRP A 355 -12.20 10.40 10.03
CA TRP A 355 -12.29 11.32 8.91
C TRP A 355 -13.69 11.89 8.71
N LEU A 356 -14.20 12.45 9.80
CA LEU A 356 -15.54 13.06 9.86
C LEU A 356 -15.56 14.30 8.96
N ARG A 357 -16.46 14.35 7.96
CA ARG A 357 -16.58 15.47 7.01
C ARG A 357 -18.03 15.85 6.75
N TRP A 358 -18.40 17.01 7.24
CA TRP A 358 -19.70 17.60 6.94
C TRP A 358 -19.76 18.08 5.50
N GLU A 359 -20.90 17.83 4.85
CA GLU A 359 -21.28 18.58 3.65
C GLU A 359 -21.41 20.07 4.02
N PRO A 360 -21.02 21.02 3.13
CA PRO A 360 -21.01 22.45 3.48
C PRO A 360 -22.37 23.01 3.94
N ASN A 361 -23.48 22.40 3.52
CA ASN A 361 -24.83 22.79 3.96
C ASN A 361 -25.23 22.21 5.33
N GLY A 362 -24.40 21.37 5.96
CA GLY A 362 -24.65 20.76 7.26
C GLY A 362 -25.70 19.66 7.30
N LYS A 363 -26.18 19.18 6.15
CA LYS A 363 -27.25 18.17 6.11
C LYS A 363 -26.73 16.74 6.19
N LEU A 364 -25.51 16.49 5.67
CA LEU A 364 -24.94 15.16 5.56
C LEU A 364 -23.53 15.13 6.14
N LEU A 365 -23.27 14.18 7.01
CA LEU A 365 -21.94 13.81 7.49
C LEU A 365 -21.49 12.56 6.77
N ARG A 366 -20.32 12.60 6.08
CA ARG A 366 -19.61 11.41 5.62
C ARG A 366 -18.40 11.14 6.47
N PHE A 367 -18.08 9.86 6.65
CA PHE A 367 -16.96 9.42 7.46
C PHE A 367 -16.47 8.05 7.00
N SER A 368 -15.25 7.73 7.35
CA SER A 368 -14.71 6.38 7.22
C SER A 368 -14.99 5.59 8.48
N MET A 369 -15.31 4.33 8.34
CA MET A 369 -15.50 3.43 9.48
C MET A 369 -14.56 2.25 9.39
N ILE A 370 -13.96 1.88 10.50
CA ILE A 370 -13.13 0.69 10.63
C ILE A 370 -14.01 -0.45 11.11
N ASP A 371 -14.00 -1.55 10.36
CA ASP A 371 -14.60 -2.79 10.82
C ASP A 371 -13.81 -3.34 12.03
N PRO A 372 -14.47 -3.64 13.15
CA PRO A 372 -13.78 -4.02 14.38
C PRO A 372 -12.98 -5.32 14.29
N ILE A 373 -13.34 -6.19 13.38
CA ILE A 373 -12.78 -7.54 13.27
C ILE A 373 -11.73 -7.59 12.17
N SER A 374 -12.10 -7.13 10.97
CA SER A 374 -11.23 -7.21 9.79
C SER A 374 -10.27 -6.03 9.67
N HIS A 375 -10.48 -4.95 10.43
CA HIS A 375 -9.77 -3.68 10.32
C HIS A 375 -9.83 -3.05 8.91
N THR A 376 -10.81 -3.44 8.10
CA THR A 376 -11.04 -2.83 6.79
C THR A 376 -11.73 -1.50 6.93
N LEU A 377 -11.40 -0.58 6.01
CA LEU A 377 -12.01 0.74 5.95
C LEU A 377 -13.21 0.73 4.99
N SER A 378 -14.28 1.41 5.35
CA SER A 378 -15.44 1.61 4.50
C SER A 378 -16.02 3.01 4.67
N LEU A 379 -16.64 3.56 3.62
CA LEU A 379 -17.33 4.84 3.69
C LEU A 379 -18.74 4.67 4.21
N TRP A 380 -19.12 5.57 5.09
CA TRP A 380 -20.44 5.67 5.69
C TRP A 380 -20.94 7.10 5.64
N GLN A 381 -22.24 7.27 5.79
CA GLN A 381 -22.87 8.57 5.89
C GLN A 381 -23.98 8.58 6.95
N LEU A 382 -24.32 9.79 7.39
CA LEU A 382 -25.33 10.03 8.39
C LEU A 382 -26.00 11.37 8.08
N ALA A 383 -27.34 11.36 7.90
CA ALA A 383 -28.10 12.59 7.75
C ALA A 383 -28.29 13.27 9.10
N ALA A 384 -28.14 14.60 9.15
CA ALA A 384 -28.32 15.37 10.40
C ALA A 384 -29.74 15.26 10.97
N SER A 385 -30.75 14.96 10.14
CA SER A 385 -32.15 14.91 10.48
C SER A 385 -32.55 13.68 11.28
N ASP A 386 -31.99 12.51 10.99
CA ASP A 386 -32.36 11.25 11.64
C ASP A 386 -31.20 10.54 12.33
N ARG A 387 -29.99 10.97 12.05
CA ARG A 387 -28.72 10.49 12.64
C ARG A 387 -28.52 8.97 12.51
N ARG A 388 -29.05 8.36 11.44
CA ARG A 388 -28.89 6.94 11.16
C ARG A 388 -27.67 6.71 10.27
N PRO A 389 -26.72 5.84 10.68
CA PRO A 389 -25.58 5.52 9.85
C PRO A 389 -25.97 4.60 8.70
N GLU A 390 -25.53 4.91 7.48
CA GLU A 390 -25.75 4.13 6.27
C GLU A 390 -24.42 3.91 5.54
N PRO A 391 -24.15 2.69 5.02
CA PRO A 391 -22.95 2.43 4.23
C PRO A 391 -23.01 3.12 2.86
N VAL A 392 -21.87 3.65 2.44
CA VAL A 392 -21.65 4.21 1.09
C VAL A 392 -20.76 3.23 0.34
N LEU A 393 -21.05 2.97 -0.96
CA LEU A 393 -20.26 2.07 -1.80
C LEU A 393 -20.19 0.62 -1.32
N ALA A 394 -21.21 0.11 -0.64
CA ALA A 394 -21.23 -1.27 -0.19
C ALA A 394 -20.91 -2.26 -1.33
N GLY A 395 -19.83 -3.05 -1.16
CA GLY A 395 -19.37 -4.03 -2.15
C GLY A 395 -18.62 -3.46 -3.36
N PHE A 396 -18.17 -2.22 -3.30
CA PHE A 396 -17.34 -1.63 -4.36
C PHE A 396 -15.95 -2.25 -4.43
N SER A 397 -15.27 -2.40 -3.30
CA SER A 397 -14.03 -3.16 -3.19
C SER A 397 -14.17 -4.33 -2.21
N ASN A 398 -13.32 -5.34 -2.38
CA ASN A 398 -13.26 -6.48 -1.50
C ASN A 398 -11.78 -6.93 -1.31
N PRO A 399 -11.20 -6.72 -0.11
CA PRO A 399 -11.80 -6.04 1.06
C PRO A 399 -12.07 -4.56 0.79
N SER A 400 -12.99 -3.96 1.56
CA SER A 400 -13.25 -2.51 1.50
C SER A 400 -12.01 -1.71 1.89
N SER A 401 -11.74 -0.63 1.15
CA SER A 401 -10.58 0.24 1.34
C SER A 401 -10.91 1.72 1.14
N GLU A 402 -12.20 2.07 1.08
CA GLU A 402 -12.67 3.42 0.83
C GLU A 402 -12.56 4.26 2.10
N CYS A 403 -11.80 5.35 2.04
CA CYS A 403 -11.69 6.27 3.17
C CYS A 403 -11.36 7.71 2.79
N CYS A 404 -11.27 8.52 3.82
CA CYS A 404 -10.48 9.74 3.84
C CYS A 404 -10.90 10.76 2.79
N GLY A 405 -12.20 11.04 2.71
CA GLY A 405 -12.75 11.90 1.68
C GLY A 405 -12.98 13.35 2.10
N VAL A 406 -13.30 14.19 1.13
CA VAL A 406 -13.62 15.61 1.29
C VAL A 406 -14.76 16.01 0.36
N TRP A 407 -15.60 16.95 0.81
CA TRP A 407 -16.63 17.57 0.00
C TRP A 407 -16.03 18.68 -0.86
N ALA A 408 -16.30 18.65 -2.14
CA ALA A 408 -15.86 19.62 -3.13
C ALA A 408 -17.04 20.17 -3.95
N ASN A 409 -16.80 21.18 -4.78
CA ASN A 409 -17.84 21.80 -5.62
C ASN A 409 -19.08 22.26 -4.85
N GLY A 410 -18.90 22.78 -3.63
CA GLY A 410 -20.02 23.23 -2.79
C GLY A 410 -20.95 22.09 -2.35
N GLY A 411 -20.41 20.88 -2.09
CA GLY A 411 -21.17 19.69 -1.71
C GLY A 411 -21.66 18.82 -2.86
N ARG A 412 -21.46 19.25 -4.11
CA ARG A 412 -21.90 18.48 -5.29
C ARG A 412 -21.03 17.28 -5.63
N THR A 413 -19.84 17.19 -5.06
CA THR A 413 -18.88 16.12 -5.31
C THR A 413 -18.20 15.73 -4.01
N PHE A 414 -18.09 14.42 -3.74
CA PHE A 414 -17.31 13.88 -2.67
C PHE A 414 -16.09 13.16 -3.26
N VAL A 415 -14.89 13.61 -2.93
CA VAL A 415 -13.62 12.99 -3.37
C VAL A 415 -13.05 12.19 -2.22
N PHE A 416 -12.65 10.96 -2.45
CA PHE A 416 -12.15 10.02 -1.45
C PHE A 416 -11.01 9.17 -2.01
N GLN A 417 -10.25 8.52 -1.15
CA GLN A 417 -9.21 7.57 -1.55
C GLN A 417 -9.68 6.13 -1.41
N SER A 418 -9.18 5.25 -2.28
CA SER A 418 -9.40 3.81 -2.23
C SER A 418 -8.25 3.07 -2.90
N SER A 419 -7.91 1.90 -2.36
CA SER A 419 -6.94 0.96 -2.97
C SER A 419 -7.60 0.00 -3.96
N HIS A 420 -8.83 0.28 -4.39
CA HIS A 420 -9.52 -0.51 -5.41
C HIS A 420 -8.73 -0.53 -6.72
N GLY A 421 -8.25 -1.70 -7.13
CA GLY A 421 -7.39 -1.86 -8.31
C GLY A 421 -5.89 -1.88 -8.02
N GLY A 422 -5.48 -1.93 -6.75
CA GLY A 422 -4.11 -2.17 -6.30
C GLY A 422 -3.46 -0.96 -5.63
N ASN A 423 -3.23 0.14 -6.33
CA ASN A 423 -2.67 1.34 -5.73
C ASN A 423 -3.75 2.22 -5.09
N THR A 424 -3.37 3.01 -4.10
CA THR A 424 -4.25 4.03 -3.51
C THR A 424 -4.43 5.18 -4.47
N ASP A 425 -5.67 5.39 -4.90
CA ASP A 425 -6.08 6.43 -5.84
C ASP A 425 -7.23 7.27 -5.32
N LEU A 426 -7.41 8.44 -5.94
CA LEU A 426 -8.55 9.29 -5.68
C LEU A 426 -9.73 8.91 -6.58
N TRP A 427 -10.89 8.87 -5.98
CA TRP A 427 -12.18 8.59 -6.61
C TRP A 427 -13.17 9.69 -6.29
N LYS A 428 -14.19 9.88 -7.11
CA LYS A 428 -15.29 10.82 -6.84
C LYS A 428 -16.65 10.18 -6.89
N LEU A 429 -17.54 10.68 -6.03
CA LEU A 429 -18.98 10.47 -6.05
C LEU A 429 -19.69 11.78 -6.34
N SER A 430 -20.79 11.72 -7.08
CA SER A 430 -21.64 12.90 -7.34
C SER A 430 -22.57 13.13 -6.16
N GLY A 431 -22.42 14.26 -5.47
CA GLY A 431 -23.31 14.71 -4.39
C GLY A 431 -23.66 13.63 -3.35
N GLU A 432 -24.93 13.44 -3.12
CA GLU A 432 -25.49 12.46 -2.16
C GLU A 432 -25.43 11.00 -2.70
N SER A 433 -24.91 10.77 -3.90
CA SER A 433 -24.84 9.42 -4.48
C SER A 433 -24.01 8.48 -3.60
N THR A 434 -24.49 7.25 -3.44
CA THR A 434 -23.82 6.16 -2.73
C THR A 434 -23.27 5.07 -3.66
N LYS A 435 -23.34 5.29 -4.98
CA LYS A 435 -23.00 4.30 -6.02
C LYS A 435 -22.25 4.96 -7.19
N ASN A 436 -21.62 4.12 -8.00
CA ASN A 436 -20.96 4.50 -9.26
C ASN A 436 -19.84 5.55 -9.08
N PRO A 437 -18.79 5.25 -8.28
CA PRO A 437 -17.65 6.14 -8.15
C PRO A 437 -16.85 6.19 -9.47
N VAL A 438 -16.19 7.32 -9.70
CA VAL A 438 -15.34 7.55 -10.87
C VAL A 438 -13.92 7.80 -10.40
N ARG A 439 -12.96 7.03 -10.93
CA ARG A 439 -11.53 7.19 -10.63
C ARG A 439 -11.02 8.52 -11.19
N LEU A 440 -10.27 9.27 -10.39
CA LEU A 440 -9.70 10.57 -10.74
C LEU A 440 -8.21 10.52 -11.03
N THR A 441 -7.48 9.63 -10.35
CA THR A 441 -6.04 9.49 -10.50
C THR A 441 -5.69 8.08 -10.92
N ASP A 442 -4.54 7.94 -11.60
CA ASP A 442 -3.96 6.66 -12.01
C ASP A 442 -2.45 6.88 -12.16
N GLY A 443 -1.63 6.09 -11.50
CA GLY A 443 -0.19 6.27 -11.56
C GLY A 443 0.59 5.40 -10.57
N PRO A 444 1.92 5.60 -10.54
CA PRO A 444 2.80 4.83 -9.67
C PRO A 444 2.83 5.34 -8.23
N LEU A 445 2.36 6.58 -8.00
CA LEU A 445 2.30 7.18 -6.68
C LEU A 445 1.03 6.72 -5.96
N GLU A 446 1.10 6.68 -4.65
CA GLU A 446 -0.09 6.61 -3.81
C GLU A 446 -0.68 8.01 -3.66
N PHE A 447 -1.94 8.19 -4.07
CA PHE A 447 -2.64 9.46 -3.97
C PHE A 447 -3.57 9.48 -2.78
N GLN A 448 -3.31 10.37 -1.82
CA GLN A 448 -3.89 10.35 -0.49
C GLN A 448 -4.34 11.75 -0.02
N SER A 449 -5.14 11.79 1.05
CA SER A 449 -5.49 13.00 1.80
C SER A 449 -6.03 14.14 0.92
N PRO A 450 -7.14 13.95 0.19
CA PRO A 450 -7.71 15.00 -0.64
C PRO A 450 -8.20 16.18 0.19
N VAL A 451 -7.97 17.40 -0.32
CA VAL A 451 -8.36 18.68 0.25
C VAL A 451 -9.04 19.52 -0.82
N ALA A 452 -10.27 19.96 -0.59
CA ALA A 452 -10.97 20.82 -1.53
C ALA A 452 -10.54 22.27 -1.40
N ALA A 453 -10.29 22.94 -2.54
CA ALA A 453 -10.13 24.38 -2.56
C ALA A 453 -11.40 25.09 -2.07
N PRO A 454 -11.30 26.29 -1.46
CA PRO A 454 -12.49 27.02 -0.98
C PRO A 454 -13.52 27.32 -2.07
N ASN A 455 -13.09 27.55 -3.30
CA ASN A 455 -13.96 27.70 -4.46
C ASN A 455 -14.58 26.36 -4.95
N GLY A 456 -14.10 25.24 -4.38
CA GLY A 456 -14.59 23.88 -4.64
C GLY A 456 -14.31 23.30 -6.02
N SER A 457 -13.66 24.06 -6.94
CA SER A 457 -13.38 23.58 -8.30
C SER A 457 -12.10 22.77 -8.42
N ARG A 458 -11.18 22.93 -7.45
CA ARG A 458 -9.89 22.25 -7.41
C ARG A 458 -9.76 21.39 -6.17
N VAL A 459 -9.13 20.24 -6.33
CA VAL A 459 -8.76 19.34 -5.23
C VAL A 459 -7.24 19.24 -5.18
N PHE A 460 -6.68 19.47 -4.00
CA PHE A 460 -5.29 19.21 -3.66
C PHE A 460 -5.18 17.85 -2.98
N PHE A 461 -4.05 17.20 -3.08
CA PHE A 461 -3.83 15.88 -2.48
C PHE A 461 -2.33 15.58 -2.38
N LEU A 462 -1.99 14.65 -1.51
CA LEU A 462 -0.63 14.11 -1.42
C LEU A 462 -0.45 13.02 -2.47
N GLY A 463 0.65 13.11 -3.22
CA GLY A 463 1.20 12.00 -4.00
C GLY A 463 2.47 11.54 -3.30
N VAL A 464 2.50 10.27 -2.90
CA VAL A 464 3.58 9.67 -2.12
C VAL A 464 4.28 8.59 -2.93
N ASP A 465 5.58 8.75 -3.11
CA ASP A 465 6.47 7.67 -3.56
C ASP A 465 6.99 6.95 -2.30
N ALA A 466 6.47 5.75 -2.04
CA ALA A 466 6.87 4.94 -0.91
C ALA A 466 7.82 3.84 -1.37
N ARG A 467 9.02 3.82 -0.80
CA ARG A 467 10.01 2.76 -1.00
C ARG A 467 10.24 2.01 0.29
N SER A 468 10.48 0.73 0.19
CA SER A 468 10.77 -0.13 1.32
C SER A 468 12.10 -0.84 1.08
N GLU A 469 13.02 -0.70 2.01
CA GLU A 469 14.35 -1.30 1.97
C GLU A 469 14.58 -2.10 3.25
N LEU A 470 15.11 -3.30 3.12
CA LEU A 470 15.64 -4.04 4.25
C LEU A 470 17.11 -3.68 4.43
N GLU A 471 17.50 -3.29 5.64
CA GLU A 471 18.84 -2.86 5.97
C GLU A 471 19.40 -3.71 7.10
N ARG A 472 20.69 -3.94 7.08
CA ARG A 472 21.45 -4.63 8.14
C ARG A 472 22.21 -3.63 8.98
N VAL A 473 22.17 -3.80 10.29
CA VAL A 473 22.98 -3.00 11.21
C VAL A 473 24.41 -3.55 11.23
N THR A 474 25.39 -2.74 10.87
CA THR A 474 26.80 -3.13 10.96
C THR A 474 27.30 -3.13 12.42
N PRO A 475 28.44 -3.76 12.73
CA PRO A 475 29.05 -3.69 14.08
C PRO A 475 29.35 -2.26 14.55
N ASN A 476 29.49 -1.30 13.63
CA ASN A 476 29.71 0.12 13.94
C ASN A 476 28.41 0.90 14.14
N GLY A 477 27.24 0.25 14.04
CA GLY A 477 25.93 0.90 14.16
C GLY A 477 25.45 1.61 12.88
N GLU A 478 26.05 1.36 11.72
CA GLU A 478 25.61 1.90 10.43
C GLU A 478 24.55 0.98 9.81
N LEU A 479 23.61 1.56 9.07
CA LEU A 479 22.64 0.83 8.27
C LEU A 479 23.16 0.62 6.85
N VAL A 480 23.15 -0.62 6.39
CA VAL A 480 23.58 -1.01 5.05
C VAL A 480 22.46 -1.80 4.37
N PRO A 481 22.03 -1.41 3.17
CA PRO A 481 20.97 -2.11 2.44
C PRO A 481 21.29 -3.59 2.25
N GLU A 482 20.34 -4.45 2.59
CA GLU A 482 20.40 -5.87 2.33
C GLU A 482 20.27 -6.14 0.84
N LYS A 483 21.12 -7.01 0.31
CA LYS A 483 21.18 -7.29 -1.14
C LYS A 483 20.56 -8.64 -1.48
N GLY A 484 20.16 -8.79 -2.74
CA GLY A 484 19.64 -10.03 -3.25
C GLY A 484 18.15 -10.23 -2.95
N PHE A 485 17.74 -11.46 -2.70
CA PHE A 485 16.33 -11.85 -2.64
C PHE A 485 15.58 -11.34 -1.39
N LEU A 486 16.29 -10.92 -0.35
CA LEU A 486 15.71 -10.34 0.86
C LEU A 486 15.59 -8.80 0.83
N SER A 487 16.09 -8.13 -0.20
CA SER A 487 16.13 -6.66 -0.26
C SER A 487 14.77 -5.97 -0.07
N SER A 488 13.68 -6.65 -0.46
CA SER A 488 12.30 -6.16 -0.31
C SER A 488 11.52 -6.85 0.83
N ALA A 489 12.19 -7.65 1.66
CA ALA A 489 11.54 -8.34 2.77
C ALA A 489 11.09 -7.34 3.84
N VAL A 490 9.97 -7.65 4.49
CA VAL A 490 9.42 -6.87 5.60
C VAL A 490 9.84 -7.45 6.94
N ARG A 491 9.67 -8.76 7.10
CA ARG A 491 10.07 -9.53 8.28
C ARG A 491 10.76 -10.81 7.82
N VAL A 492 11.78 -11.19 8.54
CA VAL A 492 12.65 -12.33 8.19
C VAL A 492 12.82 -13.22 9.41
N ASP A 493 12.70 -14.53 9.21
CA ASP A 493 12.96 -15.54 10.23
C ASP A 493 13.76 -16.70 9.65
N TYR A 494 14.77 -17.18 10.39
CA TYR A 494 15.65 -18.27 9.98
C TYR A 494 15.38 -19.54 10.78
N THR A 495 15.52 -20.71 10.15
CA THR A 495 15.59 -21.96 10.91
C THR A 495 16.81 -21.96 11.84
N ARG A 496 16.73 -22.70 12.97
CA ARG A 496 17.85 -22.79 13.94
C ARG A 496 19.15 -23.29 13.32
N ASP A 497 19.07 -24.18 12.33
CA ASP A 497 20.25 -24.67 11.61
C ASP A 497 20.71 -23.75 10.48
N GLY A 498 19.99 -22.67 10.26
CA GLY A 498 20.27 -21.64 9.28
C GLY A 498 20.12 -22.05 7.81
N LYS A 499 19.58 -23.23 7.52
CA LYS A 499 19.45 -23.70 6.15
C LYS A 499 18.33 -23.01 5.37
N TRP A 500 17.27 -22.63 6.08
CA TRP A 500 16.07 -22.02 5.48
C TRP A 500 15.83 -20.65 6.08
N VAL A 501 15.31 -19.77 5.24
CA VAL A 501 14.81 -18.46 5.61
C VAL A 501 13.39 -18.31 5.11
N ALA A 502 12.51 -17.77 5.95
CA ALA A 502 11.18 -17.33 5.57
C ALA A 502 11.08 -15.81 5.70
N TRP A 503 10.32 -15.19 4.83
CA TRP A 503 10.09 -13.74 4.91
C TRP A 503 8.71 -13.36 4.37
N THR A 504 8.17 -12.27 4.91
CA THR A 504 7.01 -11.61 4.33
C THR A 504 7.46 -10.48 3.42
N ASP A 505 6.74 -10.23 2.34
CA ASP A 505 6.95 -9.09 1.46
C ASP A 505 5.93 -7.96 1.72
N SER A 506 6.04 -6.86 0.98
CA SER A 506 5.16 -5.70 1.11
C SER A 506 3.70 -5.96 0.67
N ALA A 507 3.45 -7.05 -0.05
CA ALA A 507 2.11 -7.50 -0.41
C ALA A 507 1.48 -8.42 0.65
N GLY A 508 2.18 -8.68 1.76
CA GLY A 508 1.73 -9.61 2.80
C GLY A 508 1.86 -11.08 2.41
N GLN A 509 2.65 -11.41 1.39
CA GLN A 509 2.89 -12.79 0.97
C GLN A 509 4.02 -13.42 1.76
N LEU A 510 3.89 -14.69 2.15
CA LEU A 510 4.92 -15.45 2.86
C LEU A 510 5.72 -16.32 1.90
N TRP A 511 7.01 -16.10 1.86
CA TRP A 511 7.97 -16.83 1.06
C TRP A 511 8.95 -17.61 1.92
N ARG A 512 9.52 -18.68 1.37
CA ARG A 512 10.73 -19.31 1.89
C ARG A 512 11.75 -19.56 0.80
N ALA A 513 13.03 -19.63 1.18
CA ALA A 513 14.13 -20.10 0.34
C ALA A 513 15.20 -20.79 1.21
N ASN A 514 16.17 -21.45 0.56
CA ASN A 514 17.39 -21.81 1.29
C ASN A 514 18.24 -20.55 1.57
N ALA A 515 19.29 -20.67 2.36
CA ALA A 515 20.13 -19.54 2.76
C ALA A 515 20.82 -18.82 1.58
N SER A 516 20.96 -19.47 0.42
CA SER A 516 21.51 -18.86 -0.81
C SER A 516 20.45 -18.14 -1.67
N GLY A 517 19.16 -18.22 -1.29
CA GLY A 517 18.04 -17.64 -2.04
C GLY A 517 17.47 -18.54 -3.13
N GLU A 518 17.98 -19.75 -3.22
CA GLU A 518 17.45 -20.78 -4.12
C GLU A 518 16.26 -21.50 -3.50
N GLU A 519 15.57 -22.33 -4.29
CA GLU A 519 14.37 -23.07 -3.86
C GLU A 519 13.28 -22.15 -3.29
N LYS A 520 13.13 -20.97 -3.89
CA LYS A 520 12.13 -19.99 -3.50
C LYS A 520 10.73 -20.56 -3.70
N LEU A 521 9.92 -20.52 -2.65
CA LEU A 521 8.55 -21.04 -2.64
C LEU A 521 7.62 -20.08 -1.91
N LEU A 522 6.47 -19.78 -2.51
CA LEU A 522 5.35 -19.10 -1.87
C LEU A 522 4.62 -20.11 -0.98
N LEU A 523 4.50 -19.80 0.31
CA LEU A 523 3.94 -20.74 1.30
C LEU A 523 2.44 -20.56 1.56
N THR A 524 1.89 -19.40 1.20
CA THR A 524 0.48 -19.07 1.41
C THR A 524 -0.20 -18.69 0.10
N PRO A 525 -1.53 -18.84 -0.05
CA PRO A 525 -2.26 -18.28 -1.18
C PRO A 525 -2.00 -16.77 -1.32
N ASP A 526 -2.01 -16.26 -2.55
CA ASP A 526 -1.81 -14.85 -2.89
C ASP A 526 -2.85 -13.89 -2.27
N THR A 527 -3.98 -14.44 -1.83
CA THR A 527 -5.05 -13.70 -1.15
C THR A 527 -4.81 -13.53 0.35
N PHE A 528 -3.85 -14.26 0.93
CA PHE A 528 -3.53 -14.15 2.35
C PHE A 528 -2.70 -12.89 2.63
N ASP A 529 -3.00 -12.24 3.75
CA ASP A 529 -2.20 -11.17 4.32
C ASP A 529 -1.46 -11.74 5.54
N VAL A 530 -0.15 -11.92 5.44
CA VAL A 530 0.70 -12.47 6.50
C VAL A 530 1.52 -11.34 7.12
N PHE A 531 1.27 -11.05 8.40
CA PHE A 531 2.00 -10.02 9.13
C PHE A 531 3.38 -10.49 9.60
N LEU A 532 3.47 -11.71 10.16
CA LEU A 532 4.72 -12.34 10.58
C LEU A 532 4.63 -13.86 10.54
N ALA A 533 5.79 -14.49 10.53
CA ALA A 533 5.94 -15.96 10.54
C ALA A 533 7.16 -16.35 11.37
N HIS A 534 7.04 -17.45 12.12
CA HIS A 534 8.13 -18.02 12.91
C HIS A 534 8.28 -19.51 12.68
N TRP A 535 9.50 -19.94 12.37
CA TRP A 535 9.83 -21.35 12.22
C TRP A 535 9.64 -22.14 13.52
N SER A 536 9.10 -23.33 13.42
CA SER A 536 9.16 -24.30 14.52
C SER A 536 10.62 -24.68 14.80
N PRO A 537 10.95 -25.06 16.05
CA PRO A 537 12.33 -25.38 16.43
C PRO A 537 13.00 -26.47 15.59
N ASP A 538 12.22 -27.39 15.02
CA ASP A 538 12.66 -28.47 14.14
C ASP A 538 12.69 -28.07 12.64
N GLY A 539 12.25 -26.87 12.29
CA GLY A 539 12.19 -26.37 10.92
C GLY A 539 11.16 -27.03 10.01
N SER A 540 10.24 -27.84 10.56
CA SER A 540 9.27 -28.58 9.76
C SER A 540 8.04 -27.77 9.35
N ARG A 541 7.74 -26.70 10.06
CA ARG A 541 6.55 -25.84 9.86
C ARG A 541 6.76 -24.41 10.36
N LEU A 542 5.83 -23.52 10.02
CA LEU A 542 5.80 -22.14 10.52
C LEU A 542 4.47 -21.88 11.24
N ALA A 543 4.55 -21.03 12.27
CA ALA A 543 3.39 -20.38 12.89
C ALA A 543 3.28 -18.96 12.33
N LEU A 544 2.10 -18.61 11.84
CA LEU A 544 1.82 -17.35 11.17
C LEU A 544 0.83 -16.53 11.98
N MET A 545 1.02 -15.22 12.00
CA MET A 545 -0.07 -14.28 12.20
C MET A 545 -0.55 -13.85 10.81
N ALA A 546 -1.72 -14.30 10.41
CA ALA A 546 -2.23 -14.10 9.07
C ALA A 546 -3.76 -13.94 9.06
N ARG A 547 -4.28 -13.47 7.94
CA ARG A 547 -5.73 -13.38 7.70
C ARG A 547 -6.08 -13.60 6.24
N GLU A 548 -7.27 -14.11 6.02
CA GLU A 548 -7.96 -14.01 4.74
C GLU A 548 -8.60 -12.61 4.58
N PRO A 549 -8.88 -12.16 3.36
CA PRO A 549 -9.54 -10.88 3.12
C PRO A 549 -10.84 -10.72 3.92
N GLY A 550 -10.94 -9.63 4.68
CA GLY A 550 -12.14 -9.33 5.48
C GLY A 550 -12.35 -10.22 6.71
N LYS A 551 -11.35 -11.03 7.10
CA LYS A 551 -11.36 -11.84 8.32
C LYS A 551 -10.51 -11.23 9.43
N ALA A 552 -10.74 -11.72 10.65
CA ALA A 552 -9.88 -11.43 11.80
C ALA A 552 -8.47 -11.96 11.57
N TRP A 553 -7.49 -11.33 12.19
CA TRP A 553 -6.15 -11.89 12.32
C TRP A 553 -6.20 -13.17 13.14
N GLN A 554 -5.63 -14.23 12.62
CA GLN A 554 -5.58 -15.54 13.25
C GLN A 554 -4.17 -16.10 13.23
N ILE A 555 -3.95 -17.10 14.08
CA ILE A 555 -2.74 -17.90 14.03
C ILE A 555 -2.99 -19.07 13.11
N TYR A 556 -2.18 -19.19 12.08
CA TYR A 556 -2.16 -20.33 11.17
C TYR A 556 -0.88 -21.15 11.36
N LEU A 557 -0.97 -22.43 11.06
CA LEU A 557 0.19 -23.29 10.89
C LEU A 557 0.29 -23.67 9.41
N VAL A 558 1.51 -23.71 8.89
CA VAL A 558 1.80 -24.16 7.53
C VAL A 558 3.07 -25.01 7.54
N GLY A 559 3.08 -26.09 6.77
CA GLY A 559 4.28 -26.91 6.59
C GLY A 559 5.37 -26.18 5.81
N ALA A 560 6.62 -26.55 6.03
CA ALA A 560 7.79 -25.95 5.36
C ALA A 560 7.67 -25.95 3.81
N ASN A 561 6.84 -26.84 3.24
CA ASN A 561 6.59 -26.92 1.79
C ASN A 561 5.27 -26.27 1.34
N GLY A 562 4.65 -25.45 2.19
CA GLY A 562 3.38 -24.79 1.88
C GLY A 562 2.14 -25.69 2.03
N ASN A 563 2.30 -26.92 2.47
CA ASN A 563 1.19 -27.84 2.74
C ASN A 563 0.58 -27.61 4.14
N ASP A 564 -0.60 -28.17 4.36
CA ASP A 564 -1.31 -28.22 5.65
C ASP A 564 -1.56 -26.82 6.26
N LEU A 565 -1.78 -25.79 5.43
CA LEU A 565 -2.16 -24.48 5.91
C LEU A 565 -3.52 -24.54 6.59
N ALA A 566 -3.54 -24.33 7.89
CA ALA A 566 -4.77 -24.38 8.70
C ALA A 566 -4.73 -23.38 9.87
N PRO A 567 -5.87 -22.79 10.25
CA PRO A 567 -5.96 -21.97 11.45
C PRO A 567 -5.74 -22.84 12.71
N LEU A 568 -4.98 -22.29 13.65
CA LEU A 568 -4.75 -22.93 14.96
C LEU A 568 -6.02 -22.93 15.83
N LEU A 569 -6.77 -21.81 15.78
CA LEU A 569 -7.96 -21.58 16.55
C LEU A 569 -9.17 -21.41 15.64
N GLN A 570 -10.33 -21.92 16.06
CA GLN A 570 -11.59 -21.71 15.35
C GLN A 570 -12.44 -20.65 16.07
N GLU A 571 -12.00 -19.42 16.02
CA GLU A 571 -12.68 -18.29 16.67
C GLU A 571 -12.66 -17.06 15.75
N SER A 572 -13.58 -16.13 16.00
CA SER A 572 -13.68 -14.87 15.25
C SER A 572 -12.88 -13.71 15.85
N ARG A 573 -12.30 -13.91 17.03
CA ARG A 573 -11.52 -12.90 17.75
C ARG A 573 -10.10 -12.85 17.23
N ASN A 574 -9.50 -11.66 17.16
CA ASN A 574 -8.10 -11.50 16.74
C ASN A 574 -7.13 -12.25 17.68
N ALA A 575 -6.23 -13.03 17.08
CA ALA A 575 -5.10 -13.69 17.73
C ALA A 575 -3.80 -13.28 17.03
N ALA A 576 -2.76 -13.01 17.80
CA ALA A 576 -1.55 -12.35 17.28
C ALA A 576 -0.26 -12.87 17.92
N ASP A 577 0.82 -12.60 17.22
CA ASP A 577 2.20 -12.77 17.70
C ASP A 577 2.52 -14.18 18.24
N PRO A 578 2.29 -15.26 17.47
CA PRO A 578 2.61 -16.61 17.93
C PRO A 578 4.11 -16.80 18.10
N SER A 579 4.53 -17.44 19.20
CA SER A 579 5.91 -17.85 19.42
C SER A 579 5.98 -19.29 19.91
N TRP A 580 6.89 -20.08 19.34
CA TRP A 580 7.04 -21.49 19.64
C TRP A 580 7.69 -21.74 20.99
N SER A 581 7.21 -22.77 21.70
CA SER A 581 7.99 -23.40 22.78
C SER A 581 9.23 -24.10 22.21
N PRO A 582 10.34 -24.22 22.98
CA PRO A 582 11.57 -24.81 22.46
C PRO A 582 11.46 -26.26 21.99
N ASP A 583 10.52 -27.01 22.54
CA ASP A 583 10.20 -28.38 22.14
C ASP A 583 9.25 -28.49 20.95
N GLY A 584 8.76 -27.34 20.43
CA GLY A 584 7.83 -27.27 19.30
C GLY A 584 6.45 -27.85 19.55
N GLN A 585 6.06 -28.09 20.82
CA GLN A 585 4.80 -28.71 21.17
C GLN A 585 3.72 -27.72 21.60
N SER A 586 4.10 -26.46 21.83
CA SER A 586 3.20 -25.40 22.27
C SER A 586 3.49 -24.09 21.55
N LEU A 587 2.50 -23.21 21.54
CA LEU A 587 2.62 -21.82 21.08
C LEU A 587 2.13 -20.89 22.17
N VAL A 588 2.90 -19.86 22.48
CA VAL A 588 2.41 -18.71 23.22
C VAL A 588 1.99 -17.63 22.25
N PHE A 589 0.88 -16.95 22.54
CA PHE A 589 0.36 -15.88 21.69
C PHE A 589 -0.41 -14.84 22.51
N GLY A 590 -0.61 -13.67 21.92
CA GLY A 590 -1.39 -12.58 22.48
C GLY A 590 -2.66 -12.29 21.72
N ARG A 591 -3.35 -11.23 22.16
CA ARG A 591 -4.52 -10.67 21.50
C ARG A 591 -4.19 -9.23 21.11
N ILE A 592 -4.30 -8.89 19.85
CA ILE A 592 -4.32 -7.48 19.44
C ILE A 592 -5.69 -6.90 19.74
N ASN A 593 -5.75 -5.58 19.81
CA ASN A 593 -7.00 -4.84 19.85
C ASN A 593 -7.88 -5.30 18.69
N ASP A 594 -9.08 -5.74 19.03
CA ASP A 594 -10.17 -5.64 18.08
C ASP A 594 -10.46 -4.14 18.05
N ALA A 595 -9.79 -3.29 17.37
CA ALA A 595 -9.85 -1.85 17.16
C ALA A 595 -10.94 -1.00 17.91
N MET A 596 -11.44 -1.40 19.15
CA MET A 596 -12.85 -1.16 19.35
C MET A 596 -13.37 -0.96 20.73
N GLY A 597 -12.67 -0.21 21.50
CA GLY A 597 -13.30 0.74 22.46
C GLY A 597 -14.40 0.30 23.37
N LYS A 598 -14.74 -0.85 23.67
CA LYS A 598 -15.52 -1.36 24.83
C LYS A 598 -15.13 -2.80 25.12
N GLU A 599 -13.90 -3.13 24.99
CA GLU A 599 -13.46 -4.46 25.32
C GLU A 599 -13.32 -4.62 26.84
N ASN A 600 -14.34 -5.20 27.42
CA ASN A 600 -14.24 -5.93 28.69
C ASN A 600 -13.53 -7.28 28.50
N ALA A 601 -13.01 -7.58 27.32
CA ALA A 601 -12.29 -8.81 27.08
C ALA A 601 -10.85 -8.64 27.57
N SER A 602 -10.47 -9.40 28.60
CA SER A 602 -9.14 -9.47 29.13
C SER A 602 -8.12 -9.71 27.99
N ARG A 603 -7.13 -8.82 27.88
CA ARG A 603 -6.00 -8.95 26.97
C ARG A 603 -4.89 -9.67 27.70
N THR A 604 -4.88 -10.98 27.61
CA THR A 604 -3.94 -11.85 28.29
C THR A 604 -3.16 -12.66 27.27
N LEU A 605 -2.05 -13.18 27.68
CA LEU A 605 -1.26 -14.14 26.91
C LEU A 605 -1.80 -15.55 27.15
N HIS A 606 -1.80 -16.36 26.10
CA HIS A 606 -2.26 -17.73 26.14
C HIS A 606 -1.18 -18.68 25.62
N ILE A 607 -1.10 -19.88 26.21
CA ILE A 607 -0.30 -20.99 25.71
C ILE A 607 -1.27 -22.03 25.14
N PHE A 608 -1.06 -22.44 23.92
CA PHE A 608 -1.82 -23.49 23.25
C PHE A 608 -0.96 -24.74 23.09
N HIS A 609 -1.43 -25.86 23.60
CA HIS A 609 -0.75 -27.16 23.54
C HIS A 609 -1.25 -27.94 22.33
N LEU A 610 -0.39 -28.15 21.34
CA LEU A 610 -0.75 -28.75 20.04
C LEU A 610 -1.21 -30.22 20.14
N LYS A 611 -0.69 -31.00 21.11
CA LYS A 611 -1.07 -32.41 21.25
C LYS A 611 -2.43 -32.60 21.91
N THR A 612 -2.77 -31.73 22.85
CA THR A 612 -4.00 -31.85 23.66
C THR A 612 -5.11 -30.94 23.18
N ASN A 613 -4.80 -29.96 22.29
CA ASN A 613 -5.66 -28.88 21.89
C ASN A 613 -6.19 -28.06 23.09
N GLN A 614 -5.43 -28.02 24.18
CA GLN A 614 -5.78 -27.25 25.37
C GLN A 614 -5.11 -25.88 25.32
N MET A 615 -5.83 -24.89 25.82
CA MET A 615 -5.35 -23.53 25.95
C MET A 615 -5.34 -23.12 27.42
N GLU A 616 -4.25 -22.57 27.88
CA GLU A 616 -4.12 -22.03 29.23
C GLU A 616 -3.68 -20.56 29.17
N GLN A 617 -4.06 -19.78 30.20
CA GLN A 617 -3.65 -18.40 30.32
C GLN A 617 -2.31 -18.32 31.04
N VAL A 618 -1.38 -17.48 30.55
CA VAL A 618 -0.15 -17.16 31.27
C VAL A 618 -0.52 -16.34 32.53
N PRO A 619 -0.11 -16.75 33.71
CA PRO A 619 -0.46 -16.06 34.97
C PRO A 619 -0.06 -14.58 34.95
N ALA A 620 -0.90 -13.71 35.50
CA ALA A 620 -0.65 -12.28 35.64
C ALA A 620 -0.21 -11.57 34.35
N SER A 621 -0.67 -12.03 33.18
CA SER A 621 -0.37 -11.47 31.86
C SER A 621 -1.40 -10.45 31.37
N ASP A 622 -2.31 -10.00 32.22
CA ASP A 622 -3.31 -9.01 31.84
C ASP A 622 -2.64 -7.69 31.41
N GLY A 623 -3.11 -7.12 30.28
CA GLY A 623 -2.49 -5.93 29.68
C GLY A 623 -1.16 -6.17 28.99
N LEU A 624 -0.79 -7.42 28.69
CA LEU A 624 0.42 -7.76 27.94
C LEU A 624 0.08 -8.31 26.55
N PHE A 625 1.00 -8.09 25.60
CA PHE A 625 0.91 -8.58 24.23
C PHE A 625 2.29 -8.88 23.64
N SER A 626 2.33 -9.34 22.38
CA SER A 626 3.56 -9.65 21.63
C SER A 626 4.54 -10.56 22.37
N PRO A 627 4.11 -11.75 22.82
CA PRO A 627 4.96 -12.65 23.57
C PRO A 627 6.03 -13.29 22.68
N ARG A 628 7.23 -13.49 23.22
CA ARG A 628 8.33 -14.22 22.57
C ARG A 628 8.95 -15.20 23.56
N TRP A 629 8.82 -16.48 23.28
CA TRP A 629 9.45 -17.54 24.08
C TRP A 629 10.96 -17.59 23.82
N SER A 630 11.77 -17.65 24.86
CA SER A 630 13.21 -17.79 24.68
C SER A 630 13.57 -19.16 24.07
N PRO A 631 14.62 -19.26 23.24
CA PRO A 631 15.01 -20.52 22.59
C PRO A 631 15.35 -21.67 23.58
N ASP A 632 15.75 -21.36 24.81
CA ASP A 632 16.03 -22.34 25.89
C ASP A 632 14.79 -22.68 26.74
N GLY A 633 13.68 -21.92 26.59
CA GLY A 633 12.43 -22.16 27.29
C GLY A 633 12.29 -21.54 28.68
N HIS A 634 13.32 -20.88 29.19
CA HIS A 634 13.32 -20.35 30.53
C HIS A 634 12.43 -19.10 30.67
N TYR A 635 12.28 -18.31 29.60
CA TYR A 635 11.62 -17.03 29.68
C TYR A 635 10.61 -16.81 28.56
N ILE A 636 9.59 -15.98 28.85
CA ILE A 636 8.72 -15.37 27.84
C ILE A 636 8.87 -13.85 27.98
N ALA A 637 9.39 -13.17 26.96
CA ALA A 637 9.35 -11.72 26.87
C ALA A 637 8.00 -11.25 26.35
N ALA A 638 7.46 -10.14 26.88
CA ALA A 638 6.22 -9.54 26.43
C ALA A 638 6.22 -8.01 26.61
N LEU A 639 5.36 -7.33 25.89
CA LEU A 639 5.21 -5.88 25.92
C LEU A 639 3.95 -5.48 26.69
N THR A 640 3.99 -4.33 27.39
CA THR A 640 2.75 -3.67 27.84
C THR A 640 2.03 -3.03 26.65
N LEU A 641 0.70 -2.91 26.73
CA LEU A 641 -0.12 -2.35 25.64
C LEU A 641 0.28 -0.94 25.22
N ASP A 642 0.78 -0.13 26.14
CA ASP A 642 1.32 1.20 25.86
C ASP A 642 2.77 1.18 25.32
N GLN A 643 3.36 0.00 25.10
CA GLN A 643 4.73 -0.21 24.64
C GLN A 643 5.82 0.49 25.47
N ARG A 644 5.50 0.91 26.68
CA ARG A 644 6.44 1.61 27.59
C ARG A 644 7.27 0.67 28.44
N GLN A 645 6.90 -0.61 28.52
CA GLN A 645 7.65 -1.60 29.29
C GLN A 645 7.79 -2.91 28.50
N VAL A 646 8.96 -3.49 28.63
CA VAL A 646 9.25 -4.87 28.26
C VAL A 646 9.27 -5.69 29.54
N LYS A 647 8.49 -6.75 29.60
CA LYS A 647 8.42 -7.65 30.77
C LYS A 647 8.96 -9.03 30.41
N LEU A 648 9.60 -9.65 31.37
CA LEU A 648 10.16 -10.98 31.28
C LEU A 648 9.47 -11.89 32.29
N TYR A 649 8.83 -12.95 31.79
CA TYR A 649 8.22 -14.00 32.60
C TYR A 649 9.19 -15.14 32.81
N ASP A 650 9.48 -15.49 34.05
CA ASP A 650 10.20 -16.71 34.40
C ASP A 650 9.20 -17.88 34.37
N VAL A 651 9.45 -18.84 33.51
CA VAL A 651 8.54 -19.98 33.30
C VAL A 651 8.55 -20.94 34.50
N ALA A 652 9.67 -21.08 35.19
CA ALA A 652 9.78 -21.95 36.34
C ALA A 652 9.19 -21.34 37.62
N ASP A 653 9.42 -20.06 37.83
CA ASP A 653 9.01 -19.35 39.05
C ASP A 653 7.62 -18.70 38.90
N HIS A 654 7.05 -18.70 37.72
CA HIS A 654 5.76 -18.05 37.37
C HIS A 654 5.68 -16.56 37.76
N THR A 655 6.78 -15.82 37.60
CA THR A 655 6.88 -14.41 37.99
C THR A 655 7.27 -13.50 36.85
N TRP A 656 6.76 -12.26 36.90
CA TRP A 656 7.09 -11.22 35.93
C TRP A 656 8.09 -10.22 36.47
N LYS A 657 9.11 -9.89 35.69
CA LYS A 657 10.09 -8.82 35.94
C LYS A 657 10.06 -7.79 34.84
N ALA A 658 10.02 -6.50 35.16
CA ALA A 658 10.18 -5.44 34.16
C ALA A 658 11.69 -5.29 33.81
N LEU A 659 11.97 -5.12 32.51
CA LEU A 659 13.29 -4.76 32.01
C LEU A 659 13.44 -3.24 31.96
N SER A 660 14.64 -2.72 32.17
CA SER A 660 14.92 -1.28 32.20
C SER A 660 15.07 -0.69 30.79
N VAL A 661 14.14 -1.01 29.86
CA VAL A 661 14.12 -0.49 28.50
C VAL A 661 13.09 0.64 28.45
N PRO A 662 13.42 1.83 27.90
CA PRO A 662 12.53 3.00 27.91
C PRO A 662 11.23 2.81 27.15
N SER A 663 11.25 2.01 26.09
CA SER A 663 10.08 1.56 25.33
C SER A 663 10.45 0.30 24.55
N GLY A 664 9.44 -0.45 24.08
CA GLY A 664 9.71 -1.66 23.33
C GLY A 664 8.67 -1.99 22.30
N ALA A 665 9.13 -2.32 21.09
CA ALA A 665 8.37 -2.95 20.04
C ALA A 665 9.15 -4.13 19.46
N ASP A 666 8.46 -5.08 18.85
CA ASP A 666 9.02 -6.21 18.10
C ASP A 666 10.16 -6.95 18.84
N PRO A 667 9.95 -7.51 20.05
CA PRO A 667 11.01 -8.20 20.78
C PRO A 667 11.46 -9.46 20.03
N VAL A 668 12.78 -9.66 19.89
CA VAL A 668 13.38 -10.83 19.21
C VAL A 668 14.52 -11.38 20.03
N TRP A 669 14.48 -12.68 20.34
CA TRP A 669 15.54 -13.37 21.04
C TRP A 669 16.74 -13.64 20.11
N ALA A 670 17.94 -13.44 20.65
CA ALA A 670 19.13 -14.04 20.06
C ALA A 670 19.06 -15.57 20.15
N SER A 671 19.70 -16.25 19.24
CA SER A 671 19.72 -17.73 19.16
C SER A 671 20.29 -18.40 20.41
N ASP A 672 21.13 -17.68 21.17
CA ASP A 672 21.79 -18.15 22.41
C ASP A 672 20.95 -17.95 23.69
N SER A 673 19.75 -17.39 23.58
CA SER A 673 18.86 -17.04 24.71
C SER A 673 19.42 -16.02 25.71
N ARG A 674 20.62 -15.45 25.46
CA ARG A 674 21.29 -14.54 26.38
C ARG A 674 21.04 -13.07 26.08
N SER A 675 20.44 -12.79 24.97
CA SER A 675 20.13 -11.42 24.56
C SER A 675 18.73 -11.33 23.97
N LEU A 676 18.03 -10.28 24.35
CA LEU A 676 16.77 -9.87 23.75
C LEU A 676 16.99 -8.55 23.01
N TYR A 677 16.64 -8.50 21.73
CA TYR A 677 16.65 -7.27 20.94
C TYR A 677 15.28 -6.64 20.94
N VAL A 678 15.22 -5.31 21.06
CA VAL A 678 13.96 -4.56 21.15
C VAL A 678 14.09 -3.23 20.43
N HIS A 679 13.09 -2.86 19.65
CA HIS A 679 13.01 -1.55 19.02
C HIS A 679 12.39 -0.52 19.96
N GLY A 680 13.09 0.57 20.26
CA GLY A 680 12.61 1.70 21.05
C GLY A 680 11.70 2.63 20.25
N SER A 681 10.57 2.14 19.78
CA SER A 681 9.67 2.84 18.83
C SER A 681 9.11 4.17 19.35
N LEU A 682 8.95 4.34 20.67
CA LEU A 682 8.45 5.57 21.30
C LEU A 682 9.55 6.53 21.73
N VAL A 683 10.82 6.16 21.54
CA VAL A 683 11.97 7.04 21.83
C VAL A 683 12.31 7.83 20.57
N PRO A 684 12.53 9.15 20.63
CA PRO A 684 12.77 9.97 19.44
C PRO A 684 13.87 9.47 18.50
N ALA A 685 14.96 8.92 19.06
CA ALA A 685 16.05 8.33 18.29
C ALA A 685 15.70 6.97 17.66
N GLN A 686 14.57 6.35 18.01
CA GLN A 686 14.15 5.01 17.61
C GLN A 686 15.27 3.95 17.70
N PRO A 687 15.92 3.81 18.88
CA PRO A 687 17.08 2.93 18.99
C PRO A 687 16.69 1.44 18.94
N ILE A 688 17.63 0.62 18.47
CA ILE A 688 17.60 -0.82 18.74
C ILE A 688 18.41 -1.08 19.99
N TYR A 689 17.74 -1.65 20.98
CA TYR A 689 18.37 -2.09 22.23
C TYR A 689 18.69 -3.57 22.19
N ARG A 690 19.86 -3.93 22.75
CA ARG A 690 20.23 -5.29 23.14
C ARG A 690 20.17 -5.39 24.65
N VAL A 691 19.36 -6.29 25.19
CA VAL A 691 19.20 -6.50 26.62
C VAL A 691 19.81 -7.84 26.98
N SER A 692 20.81 -7.84 27.85
CA SER A 692 21.43 -9.08 28.38
C SER A 692 20.49 -9.76 29.36
N ILE A 693 20.31 -11.06 29.28
CA ILE A 693 19.44 -11.86 30.15
C ILE A 693 20.31 -12.88 30.91
N PRO A 694 20.10 -13.07 32.22
CA PRO A 694 19.04 -12.49 33.07
C PRO A 694 19.36 -11.12 33.68
N ASP A 695 20.58 -10.58 33.49
CA ASP A 695 21.10 -9.41 34.21
C ASP A 695 20.30 -8.13 33.97
N GLY A 696 19.66 -8.01 32.79
CA GLY A 696 18.87 -6.85 32.39
C GLY A 696 19.73 -5.64 31.96
N HIS A 697 21.03 -5.85 31.66
CA HIS A 697 21.88 -4.77 31.13
C HIS A 697 21.44 -4.38 29.73
N VAL A 698 21.17 -3.07 29.51
CA VAL A 698 20.69 -2.52 28.23
C VAL A 698 21.85 -1.85 27.51
N GLN A 699 22.06 -2.24 26.28
CA GLN A 699 23.01 -1.63 25.34
C GLN A 699 22.23 -1.08 24.13
N GLU A 700 22.45 0.17 23.80
CA GLU A 700 21.99 0.76 22.54
C GLU A 700 22.92 0.34 21.41
N ILE A 701 22.37 -0.28 20.35
CA ILE A 701 23.15 -0.81 19.21
C ILE A 701 23.21 0.21 18.06
N VAL A 702 22.09 0.86 17.79
CA VAL A 702 21.97 1.86 16.71
C VAL A 702 20.83 2.81 17.04
N ARG A 703 20.92 4.05 16.57
CA ARG A 703 19.88 5.07 16.61
C ARG A 703 19.36 5.27 15.21
N LEU A 704 18.19 4.69 14.92
CA LEU A 704 17.66 4.61 13.55
C LEU A 704 17.33 5.99 12.99
N ALA A 705 16.73 6.88 13.80
CA ALA A 705 16.37 8.22 13.36
C ALA A 705 17.57 9.10 12.99
N ASP A 706 18.76 8.82 13.53
CA ASP A 706 19.98 9.58 13.23
C ASP A 706 20.68 9.08 11.95
N SER A 707 20.23 7.97 11.36
CA SER A 707 20.92 7.30 10.24
C SER A 707 20.66 7.93 8.88
N ARG A 708 19.60 8.72 8.74
CA ARG A 708 19.21 9.38 7.49
C ARG A 708 18.85 10.85 7.75
N GLU A 709 19.63 11.76 7.19
CA GLU A 709 19.32 13.18 7.19
C GLU A 709 18.25 13.48 6.14
N ASN A 710 17.19 14.21 6.51
CA ASN A 710 16.15 14.77 5.64
C ASN A 710 15.21 13.75 4.93
N ASP A 711 15.27 12.45 5.23
CA ASP A 711 14.32 11.47 4.70
C ASP A 711 13.16 11.26 5.70
N ALA A 712 11.94 11.21 5.20
CA ALA A 712 10.80 10.73 5.99
C ALA A 712 10.89 9.21 6.04
N VAL A 713 11.19 8.64 7.21
CA VAL A 713 11.42 7.19 7.36
C VAL A 713 10.62 6.64 8.54
N ASP A 714 9.95 5.54 8.28
CA ASP A 714 9.31 4.70 9.29
C ASP A 714 10.10 3.39 9.41
N TYR A 715 10.52 3.03 10.63
CA TYR A 715 11.34 1.87 10.87
C TYR A 715 10.56 0.74 11.53
N VAL A 716 10.77 -0.47 11.06
CA VAL A 716 10.23 -1.70 11.65
C VAL A 716 11.38 -2.68 11.86
N PHE A 717 11.44 -3.29 13.04
CA PHE A 717 12.41 -4.34 13.29
C PHE A 717 12.04 -5.58 12.47
N GLY A 718 12.86 -5.90 11.47
CA GLY A 718 12.61 -6.96 10.48
C GLY A 718 13.01 -8.36 10.96
N GLY A 719 13.78 -8.49 12.05
CA GLY A 719 14.28 -9.76 12.57
C GLY A 719 15.79 -9.76 12.82
N LEU A 720 16.35 -10.93 13.00
CA LEU A 720 17.80 -11.15 13.16
C LEU A 720 18.33 -12.07 12.06
N THR A 721 19.54 -11.84 11.63
CA THR A 721 20.30 -12.81 10.83
C THR A 721 20.74 -14.00 11.69
N GLN A 722 21.32 -15.03 11.09
CA GLN A 722 21.84 -16.19 11.81
C GLN A 722 22.93 -15.87 12.86
N ASP A 723 23.72 -14.84 12.60
CA ASP A 723 24.76 -14.32 13.49
C ASP A 723 24.23 -13.26 14.48
N ASN A 724 22.91 -13.20 14.65
CA ASN A 724 22.18 -12.26 15.50
C ASN A 724 22.40 -10.78 15.15
N THR A 725 22.68 -10.46 13.89
CA THR A 725 22.75 -9.09 13.42
C THR A 725 21.34 -8.55 13.17
N PRO A 726 20.94 -7.38 13.69
CA PRO A 726 19.62 -6.81 13.46
C PRO A 726 19.37 -6.45 11.99
N LEU A 727 18.18 -6.81 11.51
CA LEU A 727 17.62 -6.42 10.25
C LEU A 727 16.51 -5.39 10.48
N ILE A 728 16.58 -4.28 9.78
CA ILE A 728 15.65 -3.16 9.91
C ILE A 728 15.00 -2.90 8.57
N ARG A 729 13.69 -2.88 8.53
CA ARG A 729 12.96 -2.39 7.36
C ARG A 729 12.80 -0.87 7.48
N ALA A 730 13.38 -0.14 6.55
CA ALA A 730 13.15 1.29 6.38
C ALA A 730 12.06 1.52 5.31
N ARG A 731 10.99 2.26 5.64
CA ARG A 731 10.02 2.78 4.69
C ARG A 731 10.35 4.24 4.46
N ILE A 732 10.79 4.56 3.26
CA ILE A 732 11.21 5.90 2.85
C ILE A 732 10.07 6.50 2.05
N PHE A 733 9.66 7.71 2.43
CA PHE A 733 8.55 8.41 1.80
C PHE A 733 9.05 9.69 1.14
N ALA A 734 8.65 9.90 -0.10
CA ALA A 734 8.80 11.17 -0.78
C ALA A 734 7.41 11.71 -1.14
N GLY A 735 6.86 12.53 -0.26
CA GLY A 735 5.53 13.11 -0.41
C GLY A 735 5.55 14.51 -0.99
N ASN A 736 4.69 14.77 -1.96
CA ASN A 736 4.48 16.08 -2.54
C ASN A 736 2.99 16.38 -2.69
N PHE A 737 2.62 17.66 -2.64
CA PHE A 737 1.29 18.09 -3.03
C PHE A 737 1.11 18.12 -4.54
N TYR A 738 -0.05 17.68 -4.95
CA TYR A 738 -0.58 17.74 -6.31
C TYR A 738 -1.94 18.40 -6.31
N SER A 739 -2.42 18.82 -7.47
CA SER A 739 -3.77 19.32 -7.65
C SER A 739 -4.39 18.79 -8.94
N LEU A 740 -5.71 18.70 -8.95
CA LEU A 740 -6.53 18.47 -10.14
C LEU A 740 -7.77 19.36 -10.12
N ASP A 741 -8.28 19.72 -11.29
CA ASP A 741 -9.52 20.47 -11.44
C ASP A 741 -10.69 19.50 -11.68
N LEU A 742 -11.74 19.60 -10.84
CA LEU A 742 -12.99 18.88 -11.00
C LEU A 742 -13.81 19.56 -12.12
N LYS A 743 -14.00 18.85 -13.21
CA LYS A 743 -14.88 19.29 -14.31
C LYS A 743 -16.34 18.94 -14.02
#